data_415fbd0d16db5cae669219c00e181f0c
#
_entry.id   415fbd0d16db5cae669219c00e181f0c
#
_cell.length_a   1.000
_cell.length_b   1.000
_cell.length_c   1.000
_cell.angle_alpha   90.00
_cell.angle_beta   90.00
_cell.angle_gamma   90.00
#
_symmetry.space_group_name_H-M   'P 1'
#
loop_
_entity.id
_entity.type
_entity.pdbx_description
1 polymer ?
#
loop_
_entity_poly.entity_id
_entity_poly.type
_entity_poly.pdbx_seq_one_letter_code
_entity_poly.pdbx_strand_id
1 'polypeptide(L)'
;MPVQSEAALESGLIATLQKMNYEYVHIEEEKNLSANFKKQLEKHNKKKLEEFGRTEFTESEFDKILIYLEGGTRFEKAKKLRDLYPLELESGERLWVEFLNRNHWCQNEFQVSNQITVEGRKKCRYDVTILINGLPLVQIELKRRGVELKQAYNQIQRYHKTSFHGLFDYIQLFVISNGVNTRYFANNPNSGFKFTFNWTDAANVPFNDLEKFATVFFDKCTLGKIIGKYIVLHEGDKCLMVLRPYQFYAVEKILDRVENSNDNGYIWHTTGAGKTLTSFKAAQLVSELDDVDKVMFVVDRHDLDTQTQAEYEAFEPGAVDSTDNTDELVKRLHSNSKIIITTIQKLNAAVSKQWYSSRIEEIRHSRIVMIFDECHRSHFGECHKNIVKFFDNTQIFGFTGTPIFVENAVDGHTTKEIFGNCLHKYLIKDAIADENVLGFLVEYYHGNEDVDNTDQDRMTEIAKFILNNFNKSTFDGEFDALFAVQSVPMLIRYYKIFKSLNPKIRIGAVFTYAANSSQDDSLTGMNIGSFASESTGEADELQAIMDDYNNMYGTSFTTENFRAYYDDINLRMKKKKADMKPLDLCLVVGMFLTGFDSKKLNTLYVDKNMEYHGLLQAFSRTNRVLNEKKRFGKVVCFRDLKSNVDASIKLFSNSNNLEDIVRPPFDEVKNDYQELTTSFLATYPEPQHVDLLQTENDKKQFILAFRDIIKKHAEIQVYDEFDEDAPDLGMTEQQFMDFRSKYLDIYDSFAVKNEDKTNGYQTPNDESGMASEPDPQQEAATGMEDIDFCLELLHSDIINVAYILELIADLNPYSADYTERRKHIIDTMIKDVELRSKAKLIDGFIQKNVDDDRDNFMSRKQKADGTSDLEERLNNYIVTERNNAVNTLAKDEDLEASVLNHYLSEYEYLQKEQPEIIQEALKEKHLGLIKKRKALARILDRLRSIIKVFNWE
;
A
#
# COMPACT_ATOMS: atom_id res chain seq x y z
N MET A 1 19.40 -32.19 -11.61
CA MET A 1 18.59 -32.91 -10.62
C MET A 1 17.20 -32.97 -11.20
N PRO A 2 16.43 -34.06 -11.02
CA PRO A 2 15.03 -34.08 -11.49
C PRO A 2 14.25 -32.95 -10.81
N VAL A 3 13.33 -32.35 -11.54
CA VAL A 3 12.46 -31.28 -11.02
C VAL A 3 11.63 -31.84 -9.89
N GLN A 4 11.72 -31.28 -8.69
CA GLN A 4 10.94 -31.70 -7.52
C GLN A 4 9.45 -31.41 -7.78
N SER A 5 8.63 -32.44 -7.75
CA SER A 5 7.18 -32.31 -7.97
C SER A 5 6.47 -31.70 -6.76
N GLU A 6 5.27 -31.17 -6.95
CA GLU A 6 4.41 -30.63 -5.87
C GLU A 6 4.15 -31.72 -4.80
N ALA A 7 3.83 -32.94 -5.23
CA ALA A 7 3.61 -34.07 -4.33
C ALA A 7 4.85 -34.43 -3.48
N ALA A 8 6.06 -34.27 -4.01
CA ALA A 8 7.29 -34.50 -3.25
C ALA A 8 7.52 -33.40 -2.20
N LEU A 9 7.21 -32.12 -2.55
CA LEU A 9 7.27 -31.00 -1.60
C LEU A 9 6.24 -31.17 -0.49
N GLU A 10 5.03 -31.57 -0.84
CA GLU A 10 3.94 -31.84 0.11
C GLU A 10 4.32 -32.94 1.11
N SER A 11 4.77 -34.09 0.61
CA SER A 11 5.19 -35.20 1.46
C SER A 11 6.37 -34.84 2.37
N GLY A 12 7.35 -34.08 1.84
CA GLY A 12 8.49 -33.56 2.60
C GLY A 12 8.07 -32.62 3.72
N LEU A 13 7.16 -31.67 3.43
CA LEU A 13 6.62 -30.74 4.41
C LEU A 13 5.85 -31.47 5.53
N ILE A 14 4.98 -32.41 5.18
CA ILE A 14 4.23 -33.21 6.17
C ILE A 14 5.20 -33.98 7.06
N ALA A 15 6.21 -34.64 6.48
CA ALA A 15 7.21 -35.37 7.27
C ALA A 15 7.99 -34.44 8.22
N THR A 16 8.30 -33.21 7.80
CA THR A 16 8.93 -32.20 8.67
C THR A 16 8.01 -31.78 9.80
N LEU A 17 6.73 -31.48 9.53
CA LEU A 17 5.75 -31.14 10.56
C LEU A 17 5.52 -32.29 11.56
N GLN A 18 5.45 -33.55 11.11
CA GLN A 18 5.37 -34.70 11.99
C GLN A 18 6.58 -34.84 12.93
N LYS A 19 7.81 -34.58 12.43
CA LYS A 19 9.02 -34.52 13.26
C LYS A 19 8.94 -33.42 14.33
N MET A 20 8.18 -32.36 14.04
CA MET A 20 7.92 -31.24 14.96
C MET A 20 6.71 -31.54 15.88
N ASN A 21 6.27 -32.79 15.94
CA ASN A 21 5.14 -33.27 16.76
C ASN A 21 3.77 -32.73 16.35
N TYR A 22 3.56 -32.40 15.06
CA TYR A 22 2.22 -32.22 14.52
C TYR A 22 1.56 -33.58 14.34
N GLU A 23 0.31 -33.69 14.76
CA GLU A 23 -0.50 -34.91 14.53
C GLU A 23 -0.98 -34.88 13.07
N TYR A 24 -0.59 -35.90 12.28
CA TYR A 24 -1.16 -36.05 10.93
C TYR A 24 -2.56 -36.63 11.04
N VAL A 25 -3.54 -35.97 10.41
CA VAL A 25 -4.93 -36.42 10.35
C VAL A 25 -5.38 -36.47 8.90
N HIS A 26 -6.00 -37.56 8.53
CA HIS A 26 -6.55 -37.72 7.18
C HIS A 26 -7.98 -37.17 7.16
N ILE A 27 -8.16 -36.02 6.46
CA ILE A 27 -9.44 -35.34 6.30
C ILE A 27 -9.71 -35.22 4.81
N GLU A 28 -10.68 -35.97 4.31
CA GLU A 28 -11.03 -35.94 2.89
C GLU A 28 -12.06 -34.84 2.56
N GLU A 29 -13.04 -34.65 3.45
CA GLU A 29 -14.19 -33.79 3.21
C GLU A 29 -14.52 -32.93 4.43
N GLU A 30 -15.32 -31.89 4.21
CA GLU A 30 -15.73 -30.91 5.23
C GLU A 30 -16.45 -31.57 6.44
N LYS A 31 -17.18 -32.66 6.23
CA LYS A 31 -17.81 -33.42 7.34
C LYS A 31 -16.80 -34.02 8.30
N ASN A 32 -15.70 -34.56 7.75
CA ASN A 32 -14.60 -35.10 8.55
C ASN A 32 -13.87 -33.99 9.32
N LEU A 33 -13.76 -32.80 8.71
CA LEU A 33 -13.20 -31.63 9.37
C LEU A 33 -14.04 -31.21 10.57
N SER A 34 -15.36 -31.14 10.43
CA SER A 34 -16.26 -30.77 11.53
C SER A 34 -16.21 -31.79 12.70
N ALA A 35 -16.17 -33.08 12.39
CA ALA A 35 -16.03 -34.15 13.41
C ALA A 35 -14.68 -34.07 14.14
N ASN A 36 -13.57 -33.81 13.39
CA ASN A 36 -12.25 -33.57 13.99
C ASN A 36 -12.25 -32.32 14.86
N PHE A 37 -12.89 -31.24 14.40
CA PHE A 37 -13.01 -30.00 15.16
C PHE A 37 -13.72 -30.24 16.51
N LYS A 38 -14.85 -30.92 16.53
CA LYS A 38 -15.54 -31.28 17.77
C LYS A 38 -14.60 -31.96 18.76
N LYS A 39 -13.93 -33.02 18.31
CA LYS A 39 -13.00 -33.80 19.14
C LYS A 39 -11.83 -32.95 19.70
N GLN A 40 -11.25 -32.10 18.89
CA GLN A 40 -10.13 -31.26 19.33
C GLN A 40 -10.58 -30.13 20.25
N LEU A 41 -11.77 -29.55 20.00
CA LEU A 41 -12.35 -28.51 20.84
C LEU A 41 -12.70 -29.07 22.24
N GLU A 42 -13.24 -30.31 22.34
CA GLU A 42 -13.47 -31.00 23.58
C GLU A 42 -12.17 -31.25 24.35
N LYS A 43 -11.14 -31.70 23.64
CA LYS A 43 -9.81 -31.90 24.20
C LYS A 43 -9.23 -30.61 24.76
N HIS A 44 -9.35 -29.51 23.99
CA HIS A 44 -8.85 -28.18 24.38
C HIS A 44 -9.60 -27.61 25.58
N ASN A 45 -10.91 -27.80 25.68
CA ASN A 45 -11.74 -27.32 26.78
C ASN A 45 -11.96 -28.40 27.89
N LYS A 46 -11.18 -29.48 27.91
CA LYS A 46 -11.36 -30.60 28.79
C LYS A 46 -11.52 -30.20 30.27
N LYS A 47 -10.64 -29.35 30.80
CA LYS A 47 -10.71 -28.90 32.20
C LYS A 47 -12.02 -28.17 32.51
N LYS A 48 -12.47 -27.32 31.59
CA LYS A 48 -13.73 -26.58 31.73
C LYS A 48 -14.94 -27.52 31.65
N LEU A 49 -14.91 -28.55 30.81
CA LEU A 49 -15.96 -29.58 30.74
C LEU A 49 -15.99 -30.43 32.02
N GLU A 50 -14.84 -30.79 32.58
CA GLU A 50 -14.74 -31.57 33.83
C GLU A 50 -15.31 -30.81 35.03
N GLU A 51 -15.26 -29.45 35.06
CA GLU A 51 -15.93 -28.62 36.09
C GLU A 51 -17.45 -28.85 36.12
N PHE A 52 -18.04 -29.22 34.97
CA PHE A 52 -19.47 -29.55 34.83
C PHE A 52 -19.71 -31.07 34.85
N GLY A 53 -18.71 -31.88 35.25
CA GLY A 53 -18.80 -33.35 35.32
C GLY A 53 -18.93 -34.06 33.96
N ARG A 54 -18.41 -33.45 32.89
CA ARG A 54 -18.58 -33.90 31.49
C ARG A 54 -17.22 -33.98 30.79
N THR A 55 -17.19 -34.70 29.69
CA THR A 55 -16.00 -34.84 28.83
C THR A 55 -16.25 -34.43 27.39
N GLU A 56 -17.49 -34.29 26.98
CA GLU A 56 -17.91 -34.04 25.59
C GLU A 56 -19.08 -33.04 25.57
N PHE A 57 -19.21 -32.33 24.41
CA PHE A 57 -20.40 -31.56 24.08
C PHE A 57 -21.50 -32.48 23.53
N THR A 58 -22.77 -32.19 23.85
CA THR A 58 -23.89 -32.82 23.15
C THR A 58 -23.94 -32.35 21.70
N GLU A 59 -24.61 -33.08 20.82
CA GLU A 59 -24.78 -32.66 19.42
C GLU A 59 -25.45 -31.26 19.32
N SER A 60 -26.50 -31.05 20.13
CA SER A 60 -27.20 -29.76 20.17
C SER A 60 -26.30 -28.61 20.64
N GLU A 61 -25.38 -28.83 21.57
CA GLU A 61 -24.43 -27.84 22.05
C GLU A 61 -23.37 -27.55 21.01
N PHE A 62 -22.91 -28.61 20.32
CA PHE A 62 -21.96 -28.45 19.24
C PHE A 62 -22.57 -27.70 18.03
N ASP A 63 -23.83 -27.99 17.70
CA ASP A 63 -24.56 -27.22 16.68
C ASP A 63 -24.67 -25.74 17.03
N LYS A 64 -24.90 -25.38 18.31
CA LYS A 64 -24.87 -23.99 18.75
C LYS A 64 -23.50 -23.34 18.53
N ILE A 65 -22.41 -24.06 18.77
CA ILE A 65 -21.05 -23.61 18.51
C ILE A 65 -20.84 -23.37 17.01
N LEU A 66 -21.25 -24.32 16.16
CA LEU A 66 -21.14 -24.18 14.70
C LEU A 66 -21.96 -22.98 14.20
N ILE A 67 -23.19 -22.80 14.64
CA ILE A 67 -24.03 -21.62 14.29
C ILE A 67 -23.35 -20.31 14.71
N TYR A 68 -22.75 -20.27 15.91
CA TYR A 68 -21.99 -19.10 16.33
C TYR A 68 -20.81 -18.81 15.38
N LEU A 69 -20.10 -19.85 14.94
CA LEU A 69 -18.94 -19.72 14.07
C LEU A 69 -19.29 -19.41 12.61
N GLU A 70 -20.47 -19.82 12.12
CA GLU A 70 -20.87 -19.59 10.72
C GLU A 70 -21.10 -18.11 10.39
N GLY A 71 -21.67 -17.34 11.34
CA GLY A 71 -22.04 -15.95 11.10
C GLY A 71 -20.84 -15.00 11.05
N GLY A 72 -20.94 -13.94 10.24
CA GLY A 72 -20.01 -12.84 10.20
C GLY A 72 -18.98 -12.90 9.06
N THR A 73 -18.30 -11.77 8.85
CA THR A 73 -17.19 -11.63 7.91
C THR A 73 -15.93 -12.36 8.41
N ARG A 74 -14.93 -12.56 7.56
CA ARG A 74 -13.63 -13.14 7.97
C ARG A 74 -12.97 -12.36 9.11
N PHE A 75 -13.12 -11.05 9.08
CA PHE A 75 -12.64 -10.19 10.17
C PHE A 75 -13.35 -10.48 11.50
N GLU A 76 -14.68 -10.59 11.49
CA GLU A 76 -15.46 -10.93 12.67
C GLU A 76 -15.20 -12.36 13.15
N LYS A 77 -14.99 -13.31 12.22
CA LYS A 77 -14.58 -14.68 12.56
C LYS A 77 -13.20 -14.72 13.22
N ALA A 78 -12.26 -13.88 12.77
CA ALA A 78 -10.96 -13.74 13.42
C ALA A 78 -11.06 -13.16 14.84
N LYS A 79 -12.05 -12.31 15.12
CA LYS A 79 -12.36 -11.86 16.49
C LYS A 79 -12.93 -13.01 17.32
N LYS A 80 -13.96 -13.68 16.80
CA LYS A 80 -14.58 -14.83 17.50
C LYS A 80 -13.55 -15.90 17.89
N LEU A 81 -12.55 -16.15 17.05
CA LEU A 81 -11.47 -17.08 17.36
C LEU A 81 -10.71 -16.71 18.64
N ARG A 82 -10.65 -15.40 18.95
CA ARG A 82 -9.88 -14.85 20.08
C ARG A 82 -10.71 -14.56 21.31
N ASP A 83 -12.03 -14.64 21.19
CA ASP A 83 -12.98 -14.41 22.27
C ASP A 83 -13.41 -15.73 22.92
N LEU A 84 -13.89 -15.65 24.17
CA LEU A 84 -14.56 -16.75 24.83
C LEU A 84 -16.03 -16.77 24.43
N TYR A 85 -16.54 -17.92 24.02
CA TYR A 85 -17.95 -18.10 23.67
C TYR A 85 -18.76 -18.57 24.88
N PRO A 86 -19.79 -17.85 25.34
CA PRO A 86 -20.65 -18.25 26.44
C PRO A 86 -21.69 -19.27 25.93
N LEU A 87 -21.36 -20.55 25.95
CA LEU A 87 -22.26 -21.62 25.57
C LEU A 87 -23.22 -21.90 26.70
N GLU A 88 -24.53 -21.83 26.44
CA GLU A 88 -25.59 -22.25 27.35
C GLU A 88 -25.79 -23.76 27.23
N LEU A 89 -25.46 -24.45 28.30
CA LEU A 89 -25.61 -25.90 28.44
C LEU A 89 -27.09 -26.31 28.58
N GLU A 90 -27.39 -27.56 28.33
CA GLU A 90 -28.74 -28.13 28.53
C GLU A 90 -29.22 -28.03 30.01
N SER A 91 -28.28 -27.94 30.95
CA SER A 91 -28.55 -27.68 32.37
C SER A 91 -28.98 -26.24 32.69
N GLY A 92 -28.87 -25.31 31.73
CA GLY A 92 -29.11 -23.86 31.93
C GLY A 92 -27.89 -23.11 32.46
N GLU A 93 -26.78 -23.77 32.70
CA GLU A 93 -25.51 -23.16 33.12
C GLU A 93 -24.73 -22.68 31.92
N ARG A 94 -23.75 -21.81 32.13
CA ARG A 94 -22.90 -21.25 31.05
C ARG A 94 -21.50 -21.79 31.13
N LEU A 95 -21.04 -22.40 30.02
CA LEU A 95 -19.65 -22.80 29.80
C LEU A 95 -18.95 -21.80 28.88
N TRP A 96 -17.80 -21.26 29.28
CA TRP A 96 -16.98 -20.37 28.44
C TRP A 96 -16.06 -21.18 27.54
N VAL A 97 -16.51 -21.43 26.32
CA VAL A 97 -15.72 -22.18 25.31
C VAL A 97 -14.58 -21.34 24.78
N GLU A 98 -13.37 -21.87 24.81
CA GLU A 98 -12.16 -21.28 24.26
C GLU A 98 -11.80 -21.98 22.96
N PHE A 99 -11.62 -21.18 21.89
CA PHE A 99 -11.23 -21.71 20.58
C PHE A 99 -9.73 -21.72 20.39
N LEU A 100 -9.02 -20.77 21.01
CA LEU A 100 -7.58 -20.59 20.88
C LEU A 100 -7.00 -20.04 22.20
N ASN A 101 -6.03 -20.77 22.76
CA ASN A 101 -5.29 -20.27 23.92
C ASN A 101 -4.25 -19.24 23.46
N ARG A 102 -4.50 -17.98 23.76
CA ARG A 102 -3.65 -16.82 23.37
C ARG A 102 -2.48 -16.60 24.31
N ASN A 103 -2.60 -17.02 25.58
CA ASN A 103 -1.59 -16.77 26.60
C ASN A 103 -0.57 -17.90 26.68
N HIS A 104 -1.04 -19.14 26.52
CA HIS A 104 -0.22 -20.34 26.54
C HIS A 104 -0.33 -21.08 25.21
N TRP A 105 0.12 -20.45 24.11
CA TRP A 105 -0.03 -20.93 22.74
C TRP A 105 0.50 -22.35 22.52
N CYS A 106 1.52 -22.81 23.29
CA CYS A 106 2.03 -24.19 23.22
C CYS A 106 1.03 -25.22 23.77
N GLN A 107 -0.03 -24.79 24.45
CA GLN A 107 -1.10 -25.71 24.94
C GLN A 107 -2.19 -25.95 23.88
N ASN A 108 -2.14 -25.29 22.74
CA ASN A 108 -3.01 -25.59 21.64
C ASN A 108 -2.59 -26.92 20.97
N GLU A 109 -3.56 -27.63 20.40
CA GLU A 109 -3.35 -28.88 19.66
C GLU A 109 -3.06 -28.56 18.18
N PHE A 110 -1.93 -29.05 17.70
CA PHE A 110 -1.47 -28.80 16.34
C PHE A 110 -1.56 -30.04 15.48
N GLN A 111 -2.31 -29.95 14.37
CA GLN A 111 -2.50 -31.03 13.42
C GLN A 111 -2.16 -30.58 12.02
N VAL A 112 -1.84 -31.50 11.14
CA VAL A 112 -1.64 -31.27 9.71
C VAL A 112 -2.47 -32.24 8.90
N SER A 113 -3.10 -31.76 7.86
CA SER A 113 -3.81 -32.54 6.85
C SER A 113 -3.45 -32.06 5.46
N ASN A 114 -3.64 -32.90 4.47
CA ASN A 114 -3.40 -32.54 3.08
C ASN A 114 -4.55 -32.99 2.18
N GLN A 115 -4.61 -32.38 0.99
CA GLN A 115 -5.54 -32.73 -0.08
C GLN A 115 -7.02 -32.71 0.35
N ILE A 116 -7.36 -31.79 1.27
CA ILE A 116 -8.75 -31.61 1.73
C ILE A 116 -9.58 -31.10 0.58
N THR A 117 -10.66 -31.79 0.28
CA THR A 117 -11.59 -31.41 -0.77
C THR A 117 -12.74 -30.60 -0.20
N VAL A 118 -12.99 -29.42 -0.78
CA VAL A 118 -14.10 -28.54 -0.39
C VAL A 118 -15.02 -28.34 -1.59
N GLU A 119 -16.31 -28.58 -1.37
CA GLU A 119 -17.36 -28.39 -2.37
C GLU A 119 -17.95 -26.98 -2.23
N GLY A 120 -17.42 -26.03 -3.02
CA GLY A 120 -17.96 -24.67 -3.13
C GLY A 120 -18.69 -24.46 -4.46
N ARG A 121 -18.52 -23.28 -5.07
CA ARG A 121 -18.97 -23.04 -6.44
C ARG A 121 -18.23 -23.92 -7.46
N LYS A 122 -17.01 -24.30 -7.12
CA LYS A 122 -16.19 -25.29 -7.80
C LYS A 122 -15.60 -26.22 -6.74
N LYS A 123 -15.41 -27.48 -7.03
CA LYS A 123 -14.69 -28.43 -6.20
C LYS A 123 -13.22 -28.04 -6.21
N CYS A 124 -12.66 -27.72 -5.04
CA CYS A 124 -11.27 -27.33 -4.87
C CYS A 124 -10.59 -28.30 -3.92
N ARG A 125 -9.30 -28.53 -4.14
CA ARG A 125 -8.48 -29.41 -3.33
C ARG A 125 -7.28 -28.59 -2.83
N TYR A 126 -7.10 -28.54 -1.51
CA TYR A 126 -6.07 -27.76 -0.85
C TYR A 126 -4.83 -28.59 -0.56
N ASP A 127 -3.64 -28.07 -0.87
CA ASP A 127 -2.41 -28.86 -0.79
C ASP A 127 -2.11 -29.28 0.66
N VAL A 128 -1.80 -28.35 1.56
CA VAL A 128 -1.54 -28.64 2.97
C VAL A 128 -2.25 -27.64 3.87
N THR A 129 -2.94 -28.15 4.88
CA THR A 129 -3.66 -27.33 5.86
C THR A 129 -3.15 -27.65 7.26
N ILE A 130 -2.77 -26.62 8.02
CA ILE A 130 -2.48 -26.74 9.45
C ILE A 130 -3.73 -26.38 10.24
N LEU A 131 -4.10 -27.29 11.13
CA LEU A 131 -5.24 -27.14 12.04
C LEU A 131 -4.70 -26.84 13.45
N ILE A 132 -5.31 -25.88 14.11
CA ILE A 132 -5.06 -25.61 15.53
C ILE A 132 -6.37 -25.75 16.29
N ASN A 133 -6.38 -26.60 17.30
CA ASN A 133 -7.60 -27.05 18.02
C ASN A 133 -8.70 -27.52 17.05
N GLY A 134 -8.29 -28.12 15.93
CA GLY A 134 -9.19 -28.64 14.89
C GLY A 134 -9.70 -27.61 13.89
N LEU A 135 -9.40 -26.31 14.07
CA LEU A 135 -9.75 -25.24 13.12
C LEU A 135 -8.65 -25.05 12.07
N PRO A 136 -8.98 -24.93 10.77
CA PRO A 136 -8.00 -24.66 9.71
C PRO A 136 -7.55 -23.20 9.82
N LEU A 137 -6.36 -22.97 10.39
CA LEU A 137 -5.84 -21.61 10.61
C LEU A 137 -4.72 -21.22 9.66
N VAL A 138 -4.05 -22.18 9.03
CA VAL A 138 -3.01 -21.92 8.01
C VAL A 138 -3.24 -22.79 6.79
N GLN A 139 -3.26 -22.16 5.61
CA GLN A 139 -3.30 -22.84 4.34
C GLN A 139 -1.97 -22.66 3.61
N ILE A 140 -1.42 -23.75 3.08
CA ILE A 140 -0.16 -23.78 2.36
C ILE A 140 -0.44 -24.26 0.95
N GLU A 141 -0.02 -23.46 -0.04
CA GLU A 141 -0.10 -23.81 -1.46
C GLU A 141 1.31 -24.01 -2.03
N LEU A 142 1.49 -25.12 -2.69
CA LEU A 142 2.77 -25.55 -3.21
C LEU A 142 2.78 -25.51 -4.73
N LYS A 143 3.92 -25.14 -5.28
CA LYS A 143 4.19 -25.20 -6.71
C LYS A 143 5.49 -25.94 -6.94
N ARG A 144 5.59 -26.63 -8.07
CA ARG A 144 6.85 -27.29 -8.44
C ARG A 144 7.98 -26.27 -8.57
N ARG A 145 9.20 -26.73 -8.40
CA ARG A 145 10.39 -25.91 -8.58
C ARG A 145 10.43 -25.27 -9.97
N GLY A 146 10.75 -23.98 -10.04
CA GLY A 146 10.79 -23.20 -11.28
C GLY A 146 9.48 -22.49 -11.64
N VAL A 147 8.43 -22.65 -10.85
CA VAL A 147 7.17 -21.91 -10.99
C VAL A 147 7.22 -20.66 -10.10
N GLU A 148 6.72 -19.53 -10.60
CA GLU A 148 6.64 -18.29 -9.83
C GLU A 148 5.66 -18.40 -8.66
N LEU A 149 6.03 -17.85 -7.49
CA LEU A 149 5.15 -17.84 -6.32
C LEU A 149 3.83 -17.08 -6.56
N LYS A 150 3.82 -16.13 -7.50
CA LYS A 150 2.62 -15.37 -7.86
C LYS A 150 1.50 -16.29 -8.36
N GLN A 151 1.81 -17.41 -8.96
CA GLN A 151 0.79 -18.39 -9.39
C GLN A 151 0.09 -19.04 -8.19
N ALA A 152 0.84 -19.43 -7.14
CA ALA A 152 0.24 -19.93 -5.91
C ALA A 152 -0.61 -18.85 -5.21
N TYR A 153 -0.14 -17.62 -5.19
CA TYR A 153 -0.91 -16.49 -4.69
C TYR A 153 -2.23 -16.29 -5.47
N ASN A 154 -2.18 -16.28 -6.79
CA ASN A 154 -3.36 -16.15 -7.64
C ASN A 154 -4.34 -17.30 -7.41
N GLN A 155 -3.85 -18.52 -7.15
CA GLN A 155 -4.68 -19.68 -6.81
C GLN A 155 -5.44 -19.44 -5.50
N ILE A 156 -4.79 -18.92 -4.47
CA ILE A 156 -5.45 -18.55 -3.21
C ILE A 156 -6.48 -17.45 -3.45
N GLN A 157 -6.20 -16.45 -4.30
CA GLN A 157 -7.17 -15.41 -4.64
C GLN A 157 -8.42 -15.99 -5.35
N ARG A 158 -8.25 -17.02 -6.17
CA ARG A 158 -9.39 -17.76 -6.74
C ARG A 158 -10.18 -18.50 -5.66
N TYR A 159 -9.53 -19.13 -4.69
CA TYR A 159 -10.20 -19.81 -3.57
C TYR A 159 -11.04 -18.84 -2.73
N HIS A 160 -10.60 -17.62 -2.53
CA HIS A 160 -11.40 -16.57 -1.85
C HIS A 160 -12.76 -16.33 -2.52
N LYS A 161 -12.81 -16.46 -3.85
CA LYS A 161 -14.02 -16.21 -4.65
C LYS A 161 -14.92 -17.45 -4.79
N THR A 162 -14.36 -18.64 -4.64
CA THR A 162 -15.04 -19.87 -5.08
C THR A 162 -15.24 -20.92 -3.99
N SER A 163 -14.36 -21.06 -3.02
CA SER A 163 -14.32 -22.23 -2.16
C SER A 163 -14.07 -22.01 -0.67
N PHE A 164 -13.54 -20.86 -0.25
CA PHE A 164 -13.42 -20.61 1.18
C PHE A 164 -14.78 -20.25 1.77
N HIS A 165 -15.33 -21.19 2.54
CA HIS A 165 -16.57 -21.08 3.31
C HIS A 165 -16.51 -22.00 4.54
N GLY A 166 -17.51 -21.94 5.41
CA GLY A 166 -17.58 -22.77 6.60
C GLY A 166 -16.39 -22.55 7.54
N LEU A 167 -15.74 -23.62 7.96
CA LEU A 167 -14.58 -23.56 8.84
C LEU A 167 -13.33 -23.00 8.12
N PHE A 168 -13.22 -23.08 6.79
CA PHE A 168 -12.10 -22.52 6.03
C PHE A 168 -12.10 -20.97 6.00
N ASP A 169 -13.19 -20.31 6.34
CA ASP A 169 -13.18 -18.87 6.56
C ASP A 169 -12.35 -18.43 7.79
N TYR A 170 -11.98 -19.40 8.66
CA TYR A 170 -11.13 -19.17 9.84
C TYR A 170 -9.64 -19.15 9.53
N ILE A 171 -9.20 -19.44 8.30
CA ILE A 171 -7.80 -19.31 7.91
C ILE A 171 -7.31 -17.90 8.26
N GLN A 172 -6.20 -17.83 9.00
CA GLN A 172 -5.59 -16.58 9.42
C GLN A 172 -4.38 -16.24 8.54
N LEU A 173 -3.66 -17.27 8.10
CA LEU A 173 -2.42 -17.14 7.36
C LEU A 173 -2.42 -18.03 6.12
N PHE A 174 -1.78 -17.52 5.09
CA PHE A 174 -1.39 -18.28 3.91
C PHE A 174 0.12 -18.39 3.82
N VAL A 175 0.59 -19.52 3.32
CA VAL A 175 1.97 -19.75 2.95
C VAL A 175 2.00 -20.25 1.53
N ILE A 176 2.89 -19.70 0.72
CA ILE A 176 3.11 -20.12 -0.68
C ILE A 176 4.57 -20.52 -0.86
N SER A 177 4.82 -21.63 -1.53
CA SER A 177 6.18 -22.09 -1.77
C SER A 177 6.33 -22.84 -3.10
N ASN A 178 7.52 -22.72 -3.70
CA ASN A 178 7.96 -23.55 -4.80
C ASN A 178 9.18 -24.41 -4.44
N GLY A 179 9.39 -24.63 -3.13
CA GLY A 179 10.52 -25.35 -2.58
C GLY A 179 11.77 -24.52 -2.39
N VAL A 180 12.03 -23.54 -3.24
CA VAL A 180 13.22 -22.66 -3.21
C VAL A 180 12.91 -21.33 -2.56
N ASN A 181 11.72 -20.80 -2.82
CA ASN A 181 11.22 -19.55 -2.26
C ASN A 181 9.93 -19.83 -1.52
N THR A 182 9.82 -19.26 -0.32
CA THR A 182 8.65 -19.43 0.56
C THR A 182 8.26 -18.08 1.12
N ARG A 183 6.98 -17.72 1.00
CA ARG A 183 6.42 -16.47 1.53
C ARG A 183 5.15 -16.75 2.33
N TYR A 184 4.85 -15.89 3.27
CA TYR A 184 3.62 -15.91 4.06
C TYR A 184 2.88 -14.58 4.00
N PHE A 185 1.58 -14.61 4.25
CA PHE A 185 0.73 -13.40 4.31
C PHE A 185 -0.55 -13.66 5.08
N ALA A 186 -1.18 -12.58 5.56
CA ALA A 186 -2.46 -12.68 6.28
C ALA A 186 -3.63 -12.91 5.31
N ASN A 187 -4.70 -13.48 5.82
CA ASN A 187 -5.95 -13.67 5.08
C ASN A 187 -6.66 -12.33 4.84
N ASN A 188 -6.17 -11.59 3.85
CA ASN A 188 -6.75 -10.34 3.38
C ASN A 188 -6.94 -10.41 1.86
N PRO A 189 -8.17 -10.67 1.37
CA PRO A 189 -8.46 -10.80 -0.07
C PRO A 189 -8.18 -9.54 -0.89
N ASN A 190 -8.14 -8.38 -0.24
CA ASN A 190 -7.90 -7.10 -0.90
C ASN A 190 -6.40 -6.72 -0.94
N SER A 191 -5.52 -7.55 -0.37
CA SER A 191 -4.08 -7.31 -0.43
C SER A 191 -3.50 -7.79 -1.77
N GLY A 192 -2.54 -7.05 -2.33
CA GLY A 192 -1.78 -7.47 -3.50
C GLY A 192 -0.62 -8.41 -3.14
N PHE A 193 -0.01 -9.05 -4.15
CA PHE A 193 1.16 -9.94 -3.98
C PHE A 193 2.32 -9.27 -3.22
N LYS A 194 2.49 -7.96 -3.34
CA LYS A 194 3.48 -7.15 -2.60
C LYS A 194 3.34 -7.23 -1.06
N PHE A 195 2.23 -7.74 -0.54
CA PHE A 195 2.02 -7.98 0.89
C PHE A 195 2.27 -9.44 1.28
N THR A 196 3.04 -10.17 0.49
CA THR A 196 3.61 -11.47 0.85
C THR A 196 5.05 -11.27 1.33
N PHE A 197 5.45 -11.95 2.40
CA PHE A 197 6.72 -11.69 3.09
C PHE A 197 7.56 -12.96 3.21
N ASN A 198 8.87 -12.84 3.07
CA ASN A 198 9.79 -13.88 3.50
C ASN A 198 9.87 -13.88 5.04
N TRP A 199 10.00 -15.05 5.66
CA TRP A 199 10.36 -15.12 7.06
C TRP A 199 11.88 -15.03 7.20
N THR A 200 12.37 -14.26 8.19
CA THR A 200 13.80 -14.06 8.42
C THR A 200 14.17 -14.45 9.84
N ASP A 201 15.45 -14.53 10.12
CA ASP A 201 15.97 -14.51 11.50
C ASP A 201 16.01 -13.09 12.06
N ALA A 202 16.49 -12.95 13.31
CA ALA A 202 16.61 -11.66 13.97
C ALA A 202 17.70 -10.74 13.37
N ALA A 203 18.54 -11.26 12.47
CA ALA A 203 19.54 -10.51 11.72
C ALA A 203 19.07 -10.17 10.29
N ASN A 204 17.78 -10.36 10.00
CA ASN A 204 17.12 -10.16 8.69
C ASN A 204 17.58 -11.11 7.57
N VAL A 205 18.17 -12.27 7.92
CA VAL A 205 18.54 -13.29 6.93
C VAL A 205 17.31 -14.15 6.58
N PRO A 206 16.88 -14.21 5.30
CA PRO A 206 15.65 -14.89 4.91
C PRO A 206 15.80 -16.42 4.91
N PHE A 207 14.73 -17.10 5.33
CA PHE A 207 14.53 -18.55 5.20
C PHE A 207 13.71 -18.83 3.92
N ASN A 208 14.36 -18.86 2.78
CA ASN A 208 13.68 -19.03 1.48
C ASN A 208 13.28 -20.47 1.23
N ASP A 209 14.14 -21.44 1.58
CA ASP A 209 13.90 -22.86 1.43
C ASP A 209 12.73 -23.34 2.31
N LEU A 210 11.82 -24.15 1.74
CA LEU A 210 10.60 -24.61 2.40
C LEU A 210 10.88 -25.38 3.70
N GLU A 211 11.87 -26.24 3.74
CA GLU A 211 12.17 -27.07 4.91
C GLU A 211 12.73 -26.21 6.05
N LYS A 212 13.64 -25.29 5.74
CA LYS A 212 14.18 -24.34 6.71
C LYS A 212 13.11 -23.38 7.21
N PHE A 213 12.29 -22.86 6.30
CA PHE A 213 11.15 -22.03 6.67
C PHE A 213 10.21 -22.79 7.61
N ALA A 214 9.85 -24.03 7.26
CA ALA A 214 8.93 -24.84 8.05
C ALA A 214 9.44 -25.08 9.47
N THR A 215 10.73 -25.41 9.64
CA THR A 215 11.32 -25.70 10.96
C THR A 215 11.32 -24.49 11.89
N VAL A 216 11.37 -23.26 11.36
CA VAL A 216 11.37 -22.04 12.15
C VAL A 216 9.99 -21.42 12.28
N PHE A 217 9.28 -21.25 11.16
CA PHE A 217 7.98 -20.55 11.12
C PHE A 217 6.85 -21.39 11.72
N PHE A 218 6.84 -22.70 11.43
CA PHE A 218 5.86 -23.64 11.98
C PHE A 218 6.27 -24.26 13.32
N ASP A 219 7.37 -23.79 13.95
CA ASP A 219 7.56 -24.10 15.36
C ASP A 219 6.30 -23.70 16.15
N LYS A 220 5.80 -24.63 16.99
CA LYS A 220 4.50 -24.46 17.66
C LYS A 220 4.42 -23.19 18.49
N CYS A 221 5.52 -22.80 19.13
CA CYS A 221 5.56 -21.57 19.90
C CYS A 221 5.56 -20.35 18.96
N THR A 222 6.35 -20.38 17.88
CA THR A 222 6.40 -19.30 16.89
C THR A 222 5.07 -19.11 16.18
N LEU A 223 4.51 -20.19 15.60
CA LEU A 223 3.23 -20.13 14.90
C LEU A 223 2.08 -19.75 15.85
N GLY A 224 2.07 -20.32 17.06
CA GLY A 224 1.08 -20.00 18.08
C GLY A 224 1.11 -18.54 18.50
N LYS A 225 2.30 -17.95 18.69
CA LYS A 225 2.49 -16.52 18.92
C LYS A 225 1.98 -15.68 17.75
N ILE A 226 2.35 -16.03 16.51
CA ILE A 226 1.95 -15.28 15.33
C ILE A 226 0.42 -15.23 15.25
N ILE A 227 -0.26 -16.36 15.34
CA ILE A 227 -1.72 -16.41 15.25
C ILE A 227 -2.40 -15.79 16.48
N GLY A 228 -1.90 -16.05 17.67
CA GLY A 228 -2.51 -15.57 18.91
C GLY A 228 -2.31 -14.08 19.15
N LYS A 229 -1.09 -13.58 18.90
CA LYS A 229 -0.67 -12.22 19.29
C LYS A 229 -0.30 -11.31 18.11
N TYR A 230 0.32 -11.81 17.02
CA TYR A 230 0.94 -10.98 16.00
C TYR A 230 0.15 -10.83 14.70
N ILE A 231 -1.04 -11.43 14.62
CA ILE A 231 -2.06 -10.98 13.66
C ILE A 231 -2.73 -9.74 14.24
N VAL A 232 -2.74 -8.68 13.47
CA VAL A 232 -3.38 -7.41 13.79
C VAL A 232 -4.73 -7.35 13.09
N LEU A 233 -5.77 -7.12 13.86
CA LEU A 233 -7.11 -6.89 13.35
C LEU A 233 -7.27 -5.40 13.08
N HIS A 234 -7.20 -5.00 11.81
CA HIS A 234 -7.33 -3.61 11.40
C HIS A 234 -8.81 -3.22 11.34
N GLU A 235 -9.29 -2.55 12.38
CA GLU A 235 -10.71 -2.21 12.52
C GLU A 235 -11.20 -1.19 11.48
N GLY A 236 -10.34 -0.27 11.07
CA GLY A 236 -10.68 0.72 10.05
C GLY A 236 -11.01 0.08 8.69
N ASP A 237 -10.17 -0.84 8.23
CA ASP A 237 -10.34 -1.51 6.93
C ASP A 237 -11.04 -2.88 7.05
N LYS A 238 -11.40 -3.31 8.27
CA LYS A 238 -11.99 -4.64 8.55
C LYS A 238 -11.20 -5.79 7.93
N CYS A 239 -9.88 -5.75 8.05
CA CYS A 239 -8.99 -6.74 7.47
C CYS A 239 -7.96 -7.29 8.48
N LEU A 240 -7.36 -8.42 8.13
CA LEU A 240 -6.27 -9.01 8.90
C LEU A 240 -4.94 -8.56 8.32
N MET A 241 -4.02 -8.21 9.22
CA MET A 241 -2.62 -7.96 8.89
C MET A 241 -1.73 -8.89 9.74
N VAL A 242 -0.58 -9.25 9.22
CA VAL A 242 0.42 -10.00 9.99
C VAL A 242 1.70 -9.20 10.06
N LEU A 243 2.37 -9.20 11.21
CA LEU A 243 3.64 -8.53 11.35
C LEU A 243 4.70 -9.16 10.45
N ARG A 244 5.56 -8.32 9.90
CA ARG A 244 6.76 -8.75 9.21
C ARG A 244 7.80 -9.25 10.21
N PRO A 245 8.79 -10.07 9.83
CA PRO A 245 9.73 -10.67 10.78
C PRO A 245 10.46 -9.65 11.66
N TYR A 246 11.01 -8.60 11.05
CA TYR A 246 11.70 -7.56 11.80
C TYR A 246 10.79 -6.82 12.80
N GLN A 247 9.50 -6.66 12.49
CA GLN A 247 8.51 -6.10 13.42
C GLN A 247 8.25 -7.06 14.57
N PHE A 248 8.08 -8.35 14.25
CA PHE A 248 7.93 -9.41 15.25
C PHE A 248 9.10 -9.41 16.23
N TYR A 249 10.35 -9.48 15.74
CA TYR A 249 11.53 -9.49 16.60
C TYR A 249 11.70 -8.20 17.40
N ALA A 250 11.40 -7.05 16.83
CA ALA A 250 11.46 -5.78 17.53
C ALA A 250 10.48 -5.76 18.73
N VAL A 251 9.24 -6.23 18.53
CA VAL A 251 8.23 -6.30 19.60
C VAL A 251 8.63 -7.33 20.64
N GLU A 252 9.10 -8.53 20.25
CA GLU A 252 9.59 -9.56 21.19
C GLU A 252 10.76 -9.03 22.03
N LYS A 253 11.69 -8.25 21.46
CA LYS A 253 12.80 -7.65 22.18
C LYS A 253 12.37 -6.57 23.18
N ILE A 254 11.33 -5.80 22.85
CA ILE A 254 10.76 -4.83 23.79
C ILE A 254 10.06 -5.56 24.94
N LEU A 255 9.24 -6.58 24.65
CA LEU A 255 8.56 -7.38 25.68
C LEU A 255 9.56 -8.05 26.62
N ASP A 256 10.55 -8.76 26.07
CA ASP A 256 11.60 -9.41 26.86
C ASP A 256 12.33 -8.40 27.76
N ARG A 257 12.58 -7.18 27.23
CA ARG A 257 13.24 -6.11 28.00
C ARG A 257 12.35 -5.58 29.12
N VAL A 258 11.03 -5.46 28.90
CA VAL A 258 10.07 -5.01 29.90
C VAL A 258 9.88 -6.08 31.00
N GLU A 259 9.79 -7.36 30.63
CA GLU A 259 9.56 -8.46 31.57
C GLU A 259 10.80 -8.82 32.41
N ASN A 260 12.00 -8.73 31.81
CA ASN A 260 13.22 -9.28 32.39
C ASN A 260 14.27 -8.26 32.78
N SER A 261 14.05 -6.96 32.53
CA SER A 261 15.00 -5.88 32.83
C SER A 261 14.30 -4.55 33.03
N ASN A 262 14.92 -3.62 33.71
CA ASN A 262 14.51 -2.20 33.77
C ASN A 262 15.34 -1.30 32.85
N ASP A 263 16.19 -1.89 32.01
CA ASP A 263 17.00 -1.12 31.07
C ASP A 263 16.18 -0.55 29.96
N ASN A 264 16.52 0.63 29.49
CA ASN A 264 16.01 1.26 28.31
C ASN A 264 16.51 0.58 27.02
N GLY A 265 15.93 0.94 25.87
CA GLY A 265 16.39 0.47 24.58
C GLY A 265 15.87 1.30 23.41
N TYR A 266 16.42 1.08 22.22
CA TYR A 266 15.85 1.66 21.03
C TYR A 266 15.80 0.69 19.86
N ILE A 267 14.87 0.95 18.96
CA ILE A 267 14.64 0.21 17.71
C ILE A 267 15.13 1.10 16.56
N TRP A 268 16.04 0.57 15.78
CA TRP A 268 16.56 1.23 14.58
C TRP A 268 15.91 0.64 13.34
N HIS A 269 14.75 1.17 12.96
CA HIS A 269 14.02 0.79 11.75
C HIS A 269 13.95 1.95 10.78
N THR A 270 14.37 1.73 9.54
CA THR A 270 14.39 2.77 8.51
C THR A 270 13.02 3.41 8.30
N THR A 271 13.02 4.58 7.69
CA THR A 271 11.77 5.25 7.31
C THR A 271 11.01 4.38 6.31
N GLY A 272 9.70 4.19 6.52
CA GLY A 272 8.89 3.32 5.68
C GLY A 272 8.77 1.87 6.14
N ALA A 273 9.48 1.47 7.16
CA ALA A 273 9.42 0.13 7.74
C ALA A 273 8.15 -0.15 8.57
N GLY A 274 7.16 0.74 8.60
CA GLY A 274 5.94 0.55 9.39
C GLY A 274 6.19 0.64 10.91
N LYS A 275 7.02 1.59 11.35
CA LYS A 275 7.31 1.86 12.78
C LYS A 275 6.03 2.04 13.61
N THR A 276 5.02 2.72 13.06
CA THR A 276 3.73 2.95 13.73
C THR A 276 3.03 1.63 14.10
N LEU A 277 2.96 0.67 13.17
CA LEU A 277 2.39 -0.65 13.46
C LEU A 277 3.20 -1.42 14.50
N THR A 278 4.53 -1.36 14.42
CA THR A 278 5.43 -2.03 15.37
C THR A 278 5.27 -1.45 16.76
N SER A 279 5.26 -0.12 16.89
CA SER A 279 5.13 0.57 18.18
C SER A 279 3.73 0.40 18.79
N PHE A 280 2.67 0.43 17.96
CA PHE A 280 1.32 0.10 18.40
C PHE A 280 1.26 -1.31 18.99
N LYS A 281 1.79 -2.29 18.26
CA LYS A 281 1.76 -3.68 18.72
C LYS A 281 2.59 -3.88 20.00
N ALA A 282 3.73 -3.23 20.11
CA ALA A 282 4.51 -3.21 21.33
C ALA A 282 3.73 -2.58 22.50
N ALA A 283 3.12 -1.40 22.28
CA ALA A 283 2.31 -0.72 23.28
C ALA A 283 1.13 -1.57 23.75
N GLN A 284 0.41 -2.20 22.81
CA GLN A 284 -0.71 -3.08 23.11
C GLN A 284 -0.27 -4.26 23.99
N LEU A 285 0.76 -5.01 23.60
CA LEU A 285 1.20 -6.19 24.34
C LEU A 285 1.86 -5.82 25.68
N VAL A 286 2.60 -4.72 25.76
CA VAL A 286 3.14 -4.21 27.03
C VAL A 286 2.01 -3.79 27.98
N SER A 287 0.92 -3.21 27.47
CA SER A 287 -0.22 -2.82 28.30
C SER A 287 -1.01 -4.02 28.86
N GLU A 288 -0.87 -5.21 28.26
CA GLU A 288 -1.48 -6.45 28.74
C GLU A 288 -0.71 -7.04 29.95
N LEU A 289 0.53 -6.57 30.24
CA LEU A 289 1.30 -7.02 31.39
C LEU A 289 0.70 -6.51 32.69
N ASP A 290 0.61 -7.38 33.71
CA ASP A 290 -0.06 -7.08 34.99
C ASP A 290 0.69 -6.02 35.80
N ASP A 291 2.01 -5.98 35.67
CA ASP A 291 2.89 -5.09 36.41
C ASP A 291 3.13 -3.74 35.72
N VAL A 292 2.53 -3.47 34.56
CA VAL A 292 2.60 -2.19 33.86
C VAL A 292 1.30 -1.40 34.08
N ASP A 293 1.43 -0.23 34.71
CA ASP A 293 0.28 0.66 35.00
C ASP A 293 -0.13 1.47 33.76
N LYS A 294 0.85 2.04 33.03
CA LYS A 294 0.62 2.88 31.87
C LYS A 294 1.65 2.65 30.76
N VAL A 295 1.21 2.78 29.53
CA VAL A 295 2.05 2.88 28.35
C VAL A 295 1.81 4.24 27.70
N MET A 296 2.87 5.04 27.56
CA MET A 296 2.78 6.35 26.92
C MET A 296 3.47 6.31 25.56
N PHE A 297 2.75 6.61 24.49
CA PHE A 297 3.34 6.86 23.20
C PHE A 297 3.60 8.35 23.04
N VAL A 298 4.87 8.72 22.92
CA VAL A 298 5.31 10.12 22.93
C VAL A 298 5.83 10.49 21.55
N VAL A 299 5.17 11.46 20.91
CA VAL A 299 5.56 12.00 19.61
C VAL A 299 6.15 13.40 19.74
N ASP A 300 6.94 13.80 18.76
CA ASP A 300 7.58 15.11 18.79
C ASP A 300 6.64 16.26 18.38
N ARG A 301 5.73 16.04 17.43
CA ARG A 301 4.86 17.11 16.87
C ARG A 301 3.39 16.78 16.99
N HIS A 302 2.59 17.82 17.11
CA HIS A 302 1.12 17.72 17.12
C HIS A 302 0.57 17.08 15.82
N ASP A 303 1.20 17.30 14.67
CA ASP A 303 0.76 16.73 13.39
C ASP A 303 0.99 15.22 13.35
N LEU A 304 2.11 14.75 13.89
CA LEU A 304 2.41 13.34 14.08
C LEU A 304 1.51 12.70 15.13
N ASP A 305 1.15 13.46 16.19
CA ASP A 305 0.18 13.05 17.21
C ASP A 305 -1.16 12.66 16.56
N THR A 306 -1.72 13.56 15.75
CA THR A 306 -3.01 13.34 15.07
C THR A 306 -2.96 12.17 14.08
N GLN A 307 -1.89 12.05 13.30
CA GLN A 307 -1.72 10.96 12.33
C GLN A 307 -1.54 9.62 13.05
N THR A 308 -0.66 9.57 14.05
CA THR A 308 -0.39 8.36 14.84
C THR A 308 -1.64 7.91 15.58
N GLN A 309 -2.39 8.85 16.14
CA GLN A 309 -3.67 8.57 16.78
C GLN A 309 -4.66 7.96 15.79
N ALA A 310 -4.83 8.57 14.61
CA ALA A 310 -5.73 8.05 13.58
C ALA A 310 -5.34 6.64 13.14
N GLU A 311 -4.04 6.35 13.02
CA GLU A 311 -3.53 5.01 12.70
C GLU A 311 -3.78 4.02 13.84
N TYR A 312 -3.55 4.40 15.10
CA TYR A 312 -3.81 3.53 16.26
C TYR A 312 -5.30 3.24 16.43
N GLU A 313 -6.16 4.26 16.28
CA GLU A 313 -7.61 4.11 16.29
C GLU A 313 -8.11 3.22 15.13
N ALA A 314 -7.43 3.25 13.99
CA ALA A 314 -7.74 2.36 12.87
C ALA A 314 -7.35 0.90 13.15
N PHE A 315 -6.31 0.66 13.97
CA PHE A 315 -5.98 -0.68 14.42
C PHE A 315 -6.95 -1.17 15.49
N GLU A 316 -7.24 -0.39 16.51
CA GLU A 316 -8.12 -0.75 17.61
C GLU A 316 -8.85 0.49 18.16
N PRO A 317 -10.13 0.70 17.80
CA PRO A 317 -10.92 1.84 18.28
C PRO A 317 -11.05 1.87 19.80
N GLY A 318 -10.77 3.01 20.38
CA GLY A 318 -10.82 3.22 21.82
C GLY A 318 -9.66 2.64 22.62
N ALA A 319 -8.64 2.08 21.93
CA ALA A 319 -7.41 1.61 22.57
C ALA A 319 -6.56 2.77 23.08
N VAL A 320 -6.78 3.97 22.58
CA VAL A 320 -5.92 5.12 22.78
C VAL A 320 -6.69 6.32 23.26
N ASP A 321 -6.24 6.91 24.34
CA ASP A 321 -6.67 8.21 24.80
C ASP A 321 -5.75 9.30 24.28
N SER A 322 -6.24 10.13 23.36
CA SER A 322 -5.51 11.30 22.87
C SER A 322 -5.59 12.48 23.85
N THR A 323 -4.60 13.35 23.73
CA THR A 323 -4.54 14.55 24.57
C THR A 323 -4.49 15.82 23.72
N ASP A 324 -5.55 16.61 23.75
CA ASP A 324 -5.58 17.89 23.01
C ASP A 324 -4.70 18.96 23.67
N ASN A 325 -4.66 18.97 25.00
CA ASN A 325 -3.88 19.89 25.80
C ASN A 325 -3.30 19.22 27.06
N THR A 326 -2.50 19.97 27.84
CA THR A 326 -1.86 19.45 29.06
C THR A 326 -2.86 19.09 30.15
N ASP A 327 -3.99 19.80 30.27
CA ASP A 327 -5.02 19.46 31.25
C ASP A 327 -5.69 18.11 30.92
N GLU A 328 -5.90 17.84 29.64
CA GLU A 328 -6.44 16.54 29.20
C GLU A 328 -5.45 15.43 29.48
N LEU A 329 -4.17 15.63 29.18
CA LEU A 329 -3.13 14.66 29.55
C LEU A 329 -3.15 14.31 31.04
N VAL A 330 -3.24 15.33 31.92
CA VAL A 330 -3.32 15.11 33.37
C VAL A 330 -4.56 14.30 33.77
N LYS A 331 -5.71 14.53 33.15
CA LYS A 331 -6.92 13.73 33.37
C LYS A 331 -6.74 12.28 32.90
N ARG A 332 -6.14 12.09 31.71
CA ARG A 332 -5.91 10.75 31.13
C ARG A 332 -4.92 9.92 31.93
N LEU A 333 -3.94 10.56 32.53
CA LEU A 333 -3.00 9.89 33.44
C LEU A 333 -3.69 9.23 34.65
N HIS A 334 -4.83 9.76 35.09
CA HIS A 334 -5.69 9.18 36.14
C HIS A 334 -6.80 8.28 35.63
N SER A 335 -7.01 8.17 34.32
CA SER A 335 -8.05 7.30 33.73
C SER A 335 -7.65 5.83 33.83
N ASN A 336 -8.63 4.94 33.58
CA ASN A 336 -8.38 3.49 33.53
C ASN A 336 -7.71 3.05 32.22
N SER A 337 -7.62 3.92 31.21
CA SER A 337 -6.94 3.61 29.96
C SER A 337 -5.44 3.40 30.21
N LYS A 338 -4.92 2.27 29.73
CA LYS A 338 -3.50 1.94 29.89
C LYS A 338 -2.62 2.60 28.82
N ILE A 339 -3.14 2.87 27.62
CA ILE A 339 -2.37 3.47 26.51
C ILE A 339 -2.77 4.92 26.30
N ILE A 340 -1.77 5.82 26.34
CA ILE A 340 -1.94 7.26 26.17
C ILE A 340 -1.01 7.76 25.07
N ILE A 341 -1.55 8.51 24.09
CA ILE A 341 -0.72 9.22 23.10
C ILE A 341 -0.61 10.68 23.52
N THR A 342 0.60 11.23 23.47
CA THR A 342 0.85 12.63 23.79
C THR A 342 2.08 13.16 23.07
N THR A 343 2.27 14.49 23.08
CA THR A 343 3.51 15.09 22.60
C THR A 343 4.51 15.29 23.74
N ILE A 344 5.80 15.27 23.42
CA ILE A 344 6.87 15.51 24.39
C ILE A 344 6.70 16.87 25.09
N GLN A 345 6.20 17.90 24.39
CA GLN A 345 6.00 19.23 24.94
C GLN A 345 4.86 19.24 25.99
N LYS A 346 3.74 18.54 25.73
CA LYS A 346 2.64 18.41 26.70
C LYS A 346 3.11 17.66 27.95
N LEU A 347 3.84 16.56 27.73
CA LEU A 347 4.37 15.75 28.83
C LEU A 347 5.40 16.54 29.66
N ASN A 348 6.35 17.27 29.02
CA ASN A 348 7.28 18.14 29.70
C ASN A 348 6.56 19.27 30.47
N ALA A 349 5.50 19.88 29.91
CA ALA A 349 4.71 20.88 30.61
C ALA A 349 3.98 20.29 31.83
N ALA A 350 3.47 19.06 31.72
CA ALA A 350 2.80 18.37 32.83
C ALA A 350 3.75 18.11 34.01
N VAL A 351 5.00 17.73 33.75
CA VAL A 351 5.96 17.42 34.81
C VAL A 351 6.71 18.66 35.35
N SER A 352 6.90 19.72 34.54
CA SER A 352 7.71 20.88 34.86
C SER A 352 6.93 22.02 35.52
N LYS A 353 5.65 22.19 35.18
CA LYS A 353 4.82 23.26 35.75
C LYS A 353 4.19 22.79 37.06
N GLN A 354 4.46 23.50 38.16
CA GLN A 354 4.02 23.12 39.50
C GLN A 354 2.51 22.86 39.61
N TRP A 355 1.69 23.61 38.87
CA TRP A 355 0.24 23.41 38.80
C TRP A 355 -0.15 22.01 38.32
N TYR A 356 0.54 21.50 37.33
CA TYR A 356 0.25 20.17 36.76
C TYR A 356 0.96 19.07 37.54
N SER A 357 2.24 19.26 37.88
CA SER A 357 3.04 18.23 38.55
C SER A 357 2.49 17.83 39.91
N SER A 358 1.93 18.78 40.68
CA SER A 358 1.26 18.48 41.96
C SER A 358 -0.02 17.61 41.77
N ARG A 359 -0.66 17.66 40.61
CA ARG A 359 -1.85 16.86 40.32
C ARG A 359 -1.53 15.44 39.87
N ILE A 360 -0.33 15.20 39.37
CA ILE A 360 0.13 13.88 38.92
C ILE A 360 1.16 13.25 39.87
N GLU A 361 1.34 13.81 41.09
CA GLU A 361 2.28 13.28 42.05
C GLU A 361 1.96 11.83 42.46
N GLU A 362 0.68 11.45 42.49
CA GLU A 362 0.24 10.10 42.86
C GLU A 362 0.72 9.02 41.88
N ILE A 363 0.87 9.38 40.59
CA ILE A 363 1.33 8.44 39.55
C ILE A 363 2.85 8.44 39.39
N ARG A 364 3.57 9.23 40.13
CA ARG A 364 5.03 9.35 40.04
C ARG A 364 5.77 8.02 40.20
N HIS A 365 5.25 7.15 41.05
CA HIS A 365 5.82 5.83 41.35
C HIS A 365 5.21 4.69 40.53
N SER A 366 4.22 4.98 39.71
CA SER A 366 3.60 3.99 38.81
C SER A 366 4.63 3.45 37.82
N ARG A 367 4.50 2.17 37.46
CA ARG A 367 5.33 1.59 36.43
C ARG A 367 4.83 2.05 35.05
N ILE A 368 5.61 2.92 34.44
CA ILE A 368 5.27 3.54 33.16
C ILE A 368 6.26 3.11 32.09
N VAL A 369 5.77 2.57 30.98
CA VAL A 369 6.57 2.32 29.79
C VAL A 369 6.33 3.43 28.80
N MET A 370 7.39 4.11 28.35
CA MET A 370 7.30 5.20 27.38
C MET A 370 7.91 4.76 26.05
N ILE A 371 7.17 4.94 24.97
CA ILE A 371 7.62 4.67 23.60
C ILE A 371 7.72 6.01 22.88
N PHE A 372 8.93 6.39 22.46
CA PHE A 372 9.21 7.62 21.75
C PHE A 372 9.39 7.37 20.26
N ASP A 373 8.61 8.06 19.41
CA ASP A 373 8.81 8.04 17.96
C ASP A 373 9.76 9.15 17.53
N GLU A 374 10.50 8.91 16.43
CA GLU A 374 11.53 9.80 15.88
C GLU A 374 12.49 10.35 16.94
N CYS A 375 13.00 9.48 17.78
CA CYS A 375 13.75 9.79 19.00
C CYS A 375 15.15 10.41 18.78
N HIS A 376 15.53 10.72 17.53
CA HIS A 376 16.78 11.35 17.13
C HIS A 376 16.75 12.89 17.21
N ARG A 377 15.63 13.53 17.53
CA ARG A 377 15.49 15.00 17.48
C ARG A 377 16.09 15.70 18.68
N SER A 378 16.69 16.88 18.44
CA SER A 378 17.52 17.63 19.42
C SER A 378 16.79 18.09 20.69
N HIS A 379 15.50 18.40 20.61
CA HIS A 379 14.71 18.82 21.78
C HIS A 379 14.46 17.71 22.82
N PHE A 380 14.80 16.48 22.49
CA PHE A 380 14.68 15.36 23.42
C PHE A 380 15.55 15.52 24.68
N GLY A 381 16.74 16.10 24.59
CA GLY A 381 17.71 16.12 25.68
C GLY A 381 17.19 16.77 26.96
N GLU A 382 16.64 17.95 26.92
CA GLU A 382 16.18 18.70 28.09
C GLU A 382 14.80 18.26 28.58
N CYS A 383 13.83 18.12 27.65
CA CYS A 383 12.50 17.61 27.98
C CYS A 383 12.56 16.19 28.54
N HIS A 384 13.36 15.31 27.94
CA HIS A 384 13.59 13.96 28.41
C HIS A 384 14.16 13.94 29.86
N LYS A 385 15.16 14.77 30.16
CA LYS A 385 15.72 14.86 31.53
C LYS A 385 14.67 15.23 32.58
N ASN A 386 13.76 16.18 32.25
CA ASN A 386 12.68 16.59 33.14
C ASN A 386 11.67 15.46 33.38
N ILE A 387 11.31 14.74 32.32
CA ILE A 387 10.34 13.62 32.35
C ILE A 387 10.90 12.48 33.21
N VAL A 388 12.12 12.04 32.91
CA VAL A 388 12.77 10.94 33.64
C VAL A 388 13.05 11.31 35.11
N LYS A 389 13.35 12.58 35.41
CA LYS A 389 13.51 13.04 36.76
C LYS A 389 12.21 13.03 37.57
N PHE A 390 11.08 13.20 36.90
CA PHE A 390 9.77 13.24 37.58
C PHE A 390 9.26 11.82 37.90
N PHE A 391 9.28 10.92 36.95
CA PHE A 391 8.77 9.56 37.14
C PHE A 391 9.88 8.62 37.63
N ASP A 392 9.71 8.05 38.81
CA ASP A 392 10.74 7.23 39.46
C ASP A 392 10.84 5.80 38.94
N ASN A 393 9.76 5.27 38.28
CA ASN A 393 9.67 3.90 37.78
C ASN A 393 9.29 3.88 36.29
N THR A 394 10.19 4.38 35.46
CA THR A 394 9.96 4.52 34.03
C THR A 394 10.96 3.75 33.21
N GLN A 395 10.47 3.03 32.21
CA GLN A 395 11.29 2.38 31.21
C GLN A 395 11.00 2.99 29.84
N ILE A 396 12.04 3.23 29.02
CA ILE A 396 11.94 4.06 27.84
C ILE A 396 12.42 3.32 26.61
N PHE A 397 11.66 3.35 25.55
CA PHE A 397 11.99 2.78 24.26
C PHE A 397 11.90 3.83 23.16
N GLY A 398 12.98 3.98 22.37
CA GLY A 398 13.04 4.89 21.23
C GLY A 398 12.84 4.18 19.90
N PHE A 399 12.06 4.76 19.00
CA PHE A 399 11.99 4.34 17.60
C PHE A 399 12.61 5.41 16.71
N THR A 400 13.50 5.02 15.81
CA THR A 400 14.11 5.95 14.85
C THR A 400 14.60 5.24 13.59
N GLY A 401 14.55 5.94 12.44
CA GLY A 401 15.19 5.49 11.20
C GLY A 401 16.63 5.97 11.06
N THR A 402 17.00 7.00 11.81
CA THR A 402 18.26 7.71 11.71
C THR A 402 18.81 8.05 13.10
N PRO A 403 19.38 7.06 13.82
CA PRO A 403 19.96 7.29 15.16
C PRO A 403 21.04 8.36 15.12
N ILE A 404 21.21 9.06 16.23
CA ILE A 404 22.32 9.98 16.46
C ILE A 404 23.51 9.16 16.98
N PHE A 405 24.60 9.20 16.23
CA PHE A 405 25.91 8.66 16.57
C PHE A 405 26.86 9.81 16.90
N VAL A 406 28.11 9.49 17.25
CA VAL A 406 29.13 10.50 17.50
C VAL A 406 29.41 11.37 16.27
N GLU A 407 29.34 10.75 15.09
CA GLU A 407 29.64 11.38 13.79
C GLU A 407 28.58 12.42 13.36
N ASN A 408 27.35 12.28 13.81
CA ASN A 408 26.25 13.19 13.47
C ASN A 408 25.59 13.85 14.69
N ALA A 409 26.28 13.88 15.82
CA ALA A 409 25.81 14.51 17.06
C ALA A 409 25.80 16.03 16.91
N VAL A 410 24.65 16.67 17.17
CA VAL A 410 24.48 18.12 17.12
C VAL A 410 24.82 18.75 18.49
N ASP A 411 24.34 18.17 19.59
CA ASP A 411 24.51 18.68 20.98
C ASP A 411 25.38 17.77 21.87
N GLY A 412 26.23 16.94 21.28
CA GLY A 412 27.11 16.03 21.99
C GLY A 412 26.41 14.83 22.63
N HIS A 413 25.11 14.61 22.37
CA HIS A 413 24.35 13.46 22.85
C HIS A 413 24.05 12.47 21.73
N THR A 414 24.24 11.18 22.02
CA THR A 414 23.91 10.10 21.11
C THR A 414 22.60 9.42 21.50
N THR A 415 21.96 8.76 20.53
CA THR A 415 20.75 7.96 20.79
C THR A 415 21.02 6.89 21.85
N LYS A 416 22.22 6.30 21.86
CA LYS A 416 22.63 5.29 22.84
C LYS A 416 22.73 5.84 24.24
N GLU A 417 23.20 7.07 24.43
CA GLU A 417 23.30 7.68 25.78
C GLU A 417 21.92 7.95 26.36
N ILE A 418 20.93 8.29 25.54
CA ILE A 418 19.57 8.62 25.98
C ILE A 418 18.73 7.36 26.19
N PHE A 419 18.75 6.44 25.24
CA PHE A 419 17.84 5.28 25.17
C PHE A 419 18.53 3.94 25.48
N GLY A 420 19.83 3.91 25.74
CA GLY A 420 20.57 2.66 26.01
C GLY A 420 20.91 1.89 24.73
N ASN A 421 20.86 0.56 24.77
CA ASN A 421 21.32 -0.28 23.67
C ASN A 421 20.28 -0.40 22.54
N CYS A 422 20.77 -0.55 21.31
CA CYS A 422 19.94 -0.93 20.17
C CYS A 422 19.43 -2.38 20.34
N LEU A 423 18.12 -2.56 20.39
CA LEU A 423 17.51 -3.88 20.59
C LEU A 423 17.32 -4.63 19.28
N HIS A 424 16.98 -3.92 18.21
CA HIS A 424 16.77 -4.49 16.88
C HIS A 424 17.10 -3.47 15.79
N LYS A 425 17.62 -3.98 14.65
CA LYS A 425 17.96 -3.16 13.47
C LYS A 425 17.24 -3.69 12.25
N TYR A 426 16.64 -2.78 11.49
CA TYR A 426 16.14 -3.03 10.16
C TYR A 426 16.47 -1.81 9.30
N LEU A 427 17.55 -1.93 8.54
CA LEU A 427 18.19 -0.81 7.86
C LEU A 427 17.58 -0.57 6.48
N ILE A 428 17.95 0.54 5.85
CA ILE A 428 17.43 0.87 4.53
C ILE A 428 17.80 -0.18 3.47
N LYS A 429 18.97 -0.79 3.55
CA LYS A 429 19.38 -1.87 2.65
C LYS A 429 18.49 -3.12 2.80
N ASP A 430 18.14 -3.47 4.03
CA ASP A 430 17.26 -4.60 4.32
C ASP A 430 15.85 -4.34 3.76
N ALA A 431 15.38 -3.10 3.93
CA ALA A 431 14.07 -2.67 3.44
C ALA A 431 13.99 -2.61 1.91
N ILE A 432 15.08 -2.28 1.23
CA ILE A 432 15.17 -2.34 -0.24
C ILE A 432 15.22 -3.80 -0.70
N ALA A 433 16.02 -4.64 -0.07
CA ALA A 433 16.11 -6.07 -0.38
C ALA A 433 14.77 -6.80 -0.21
N ASP A 434 13.97 -6.39 0.78
CA ASP A 434 12.61 -6.91 1.03
C ASP A 434 11.53 -6.22 0.16
N GLU A 435 11.89 -5.33 -0.75
CA GLU A 435 10.95 -4.53 -1.57
C GLU A 435 9.95 -3.69 -0.75
N ASN A 436 10.28 -3.37 0.50
CA ASN A 436 9.44 -2.56 1.38
C ASN A 436 9.56 -1.08 1.10
N VAL A 437 10.71 -0.65 0.62
CA VAL A 437 11.00 0.68 0.10
C VAL A 437 11.83 0.57 -1.16
N LEU A 438 11.85 1.63 -1.96
CA LEU A 438 12.64 1.70 -3.19
C LEU A 438 14.05 2.21 -2.89
N GLY A 439 15.02 1.86 -3.74
CA GLY A 439 16.31 2.52 -3.80
C GLY A 439 16.19 3.96 -4.32
N PHE A 440 17.31 4.66 -4.42
CA PHE A 440 17.38 6.03 -4.92
C PHE A 440 18.11 6.10 -6.25
N LEU A 441 17.60 6.92 -7.18
CA LEU A 441 18.36 7.47 -8.27
C LEU A 441 18.77 8.88 -7.86
N VAL A 442 20.07 9.15 -7.74
CA VAL A 442 20.58 10.44 -7.32
C VAL A 442 21.39 11.05 -8.47
N GLU A 443 20.92 12.15 -8.99
CA GLU A 443 21.54 12.91 -10.06
C GLU A 443 22.14 14.20 -9.49
N TYR A 444 23.32 14.57 -9.98
CA TYR A 444 24.04 15.75 -9.52
C TYR A 444 24.28 16.72 -10.68
N TYR A 445 23.69 17.90 -10.58
CA TYR A 445 23.86 18.97 -11.56
C TYR A 445 24.62 20.13 -10.92
N HIS A 446 25.91 20.25 -11.23
CA HIS A 446 26.76 21.31 -10.71
C HIS A 446 26.87 22.42 -11.77
N GLY A 447 26.57 23.66 -11.37
CA GLY A 447 26.99 24.84 -12.10
C GLY A 447 28.47 25.12 -11.84
N ASN A 448 29.00 26.22 -12.44
CA ASN A 448 30.33 26.70 -12.10
C ASN A 448 30.42 26.97 -10.61
N GLU A 449 31.43 26.47 -9.93
CA GLU A 449 31.67 26.59 -8.49
C GLU A 449 31.80 28.04 -8.00
N ASP A 450 32.13 28.97 -8.91
CA ASP A 450 32.32 30.40 -8.65
C ASP A 450 31.03 31.25 -8.64
N VAL A 451 29.86 30.63 -8.91
CA VAL A 451 28.56 31.34 -8.97
C VAL A 451 27.87 31.27 -7.62
N ASP A 452 27.46 32.43 -7.08
CA ASP A 452 26.68 32.53 -5.86
C ASP A 452 25.37 31.69 -5.98
N ASN A 453 25.07 30.88 -5.00
CA ASN A 453 23.84 30.06 -4.94
C ASN A 453 22.56 30.91 -4.99
N THR A 454 22.64 32.19 -4.70
CA THR A 454 21.52 33.15 -4.76
C THR A 454 21.47 33.96 -6.07
N ASP A 455 22.33 33.63 -7.03
CA ASP A 455 22.36 34.26 -8.35
C ASP A 455 21.04 34.01 -9.11
N GLN A 456 20.50 35.07 -9.71
CA GLN A 456 19.21 35.05 -10.37
C GLN A 456 19.21 34.20 -11.65
N ASP A 457 20.31 34.24 -12.41
CA ASP A 457 20.41 33.48 -13.66
C ASP A 457 20.55 31.99 -13.35
N ARG A 458 21.36 31.62 -12.34
CA ARG A 458 21.45 30.24 -11.85
C ARG A 458 20.08 29.72 -11.40
N MET A 459 19.37 30.47 -10.58
CA MET A 459 18.03 30.08 -10.12
C MET A 459 17.05 29.95 -11.29
N THR A 460 17.14 30.75 -12.29
CA THR A 460 16.30 30.70 -13.49
C THR A 460 16.61 29.47 -14.32
N GLU A 461 17.87 29.09 -14.48
CA GLU A 461 18.27 27.88 -15.20
C GLU A 461 17.82 26.61 -14.45
N ILE A 462 17.93 26.58 -13.13
CA ILE A 462 17.39 25.48 -12.31
C ILE A 462 15.86 25.37 -12.49
N ALA A 463 15.13 26.47 -12.44
CA ALA A 463 13.69 26.46 -12.65
C ALA A 463 13.30 25.95 -14.04
N LYS A 464 14.01 26.40 -15.10
CA LYS A 464 13.82 25.86 -16.46
C LYS A 464 14.15 24.39 -16.56
N PHE A 465 15.24 23.93 -15.95
CA PHE A 465 15.62 22.52 -15.90
C PHE A 465 14.49 21.69 -15.28
N ILE A 466 13.97 22.11 -14.12
CA ILE A 466 12.87 21.42 -13.45
C ILE A 466 11.65 21.34 -14.38
N LEU A 467 11.25 22.44 -15.02
CA LEU A 467 10.07 22.46 -15.90
C LEU A 467 10.25 21.58 -17.14
N ASN A 468 11.43 21.58 -17.74
CA ASN A 468 11.72 20.80 -18.95
C ASN A 468 11.74 19.29 -18.67
N ASN A 469 12.21 18.89 -17.48
CA ASN A 469 12.34 17.47 -17.09
C ASN A 469 11.18 16.99 -16.20
N PHE A 470 10.21 17.84 -15.88
CA PHE A 470 9.15 17.53 -14.93
C PHE A 470 8.34 16.31 -15.37
N ASN A 471 7.85 16.29 -16.59
CA ASN A 471 7.04 15.21 -17.13
C ASN A 471 7.80 13.87 -17.09
N LYS A 472 9.05 13.85 -17.53
CA LYS A 472 9.92 12.68 -17.49
C LYS A 472 10.14 12.18 -16.06
N SER A 473 10.46 13.09 -15.14
CA SER A 473 10.72 12.74 -13.74
C SER A 473 9.48 12.31 -12.97
N THR A 474 8.29 12.71 -13.39
CA THR A 474 7.02 12.43 -12.70
C THR A 474 6.08 11.50 -13.48
N PHE A 475 6.55 10.88 -14.57
CA PHE A 475 5.71 10.09 -15.47
C PHE A 475 4.46 10.88 -15.88
N ASP A 476 4.68 11.99 -16.59
CA ASP A 476 3.64 12.91 -17.11
C ASP A 476 2.64 13.38 -16.04
N GLY A 477 3.13 13.60 -14.80
CA GLY A 477 2.33 14.08 -13.69
C GLY A 477 1.51 13.00 -12.98
N GLU A 478 1.78 11.72 -13.26
CA GLU A 478 1.23 10.63 -12.45
C GLU A 478 1.74 10.72 -11.02
N PHE A 479 2.98 11.18 -10.84
CA PHE A 479 3.62 11.39 -9.55
C PHE A 479 3.81 12.88 -9.27
N ASP A 480 4.15 13.20 -8.02
CA ASP A 480 4.38 14.55 -7.54
C ASP A 480 5.86 14.77 -7.27
N ALA A 481 6.25 16.05 -7.17
CA ALA A 481 7.60 16.45 -6.82
C ALA A 481 7.62 17.44 -5.64
N LEU A 482 8.71 17.41 -4.86
CA LEU A 482 9.10 18.45 -3.91
C LEU A 482 10.33 19.18 -4.42
N PHE A 483 10.42 20.48 -4.13
CA PHE A 483 11.62 21.26 -4.34
C PHE A 483 12.09 21.87 -3.02
N ALA A 484 13.16 21.30 -2.47
CA ALA A 484 13.77 21.74 -1.22
C ALA A 484 14.77 22.87 -1.50
N VAL A 485 14.57 24.02 -0.87
CA VAL A 485 15.43 25.18 -1.01
C VAL A 485 16.00 25.64 0.34
N GLN A 486 17.12 26.36 0.31
CA GLN A 486 17.90 26.67 1.52
C GLN A 486 17.18 27.57 2.51
N SER A 487 16.40 28.56 2.05
CA SER A 487 15.80 29.58 2.91
C SER A 487 14.48 30.10 2.36
N VAL A 488 13.69 30.77 3.20
CA VAL A 488 12.41 31.40 2.82
C VAL A 488 12.61 32.47 1.75
N PRO A 489 13.58 33.39 1.83
CA PRO A 489 13.82 34.35 0.77
C PRO A 489 14.14 33.72 -0.58
N MET A 490 14.88 32.62 -0.56
CA MET A 490 15.22 31.86 -1.76
C MET A 490 13.98 31.15 -2.35
N LEU A 491 13.13 30.58 -1.50
CA LEU A 491 11.86 30.00 -1.90
C LEU A 491 10.97 31.01 -2.61
N ILE A 492 10.80 32.19 -2.03
CA ILE A 492 9.98 33.27 -2.61
C ILE A 492 10.52 33.70 -3.99
N ARG A 493 11.85 33.79 -4.13
CA ARG A 493 12.47 34.12 -5.43
C ARG A 493 12.19 33.01 -6.45
N TYR A 494 12.39 31.73 -6.11
CA TYR A 494 12.08 30.63 -6.99
C TYR A 494 10.61 30.62 -7.40
N TYR A 495 9.70 30.84 -6.46
CA TYR A 495 8.27 30.89 -6.75
C TYR A 495 7.94 31.98 -7.80
N LYS A 496 8.53 33.17 -7.64
CA LYS A 496 8.37 34.26 -8.59
C LYS A 496 8.96 33.93 -9.97
N ILE A 497 10.13 33.25 -10.02
CA ILE A 497 10.73 32.79 -11.26
C ILE A 497 9.82 31.80 -11.96
N PHE A 498 9.36 30.75 -11.25
CA PHE A 498 8.43 29.79 -11.82
C PHE A 498 7.16 30.44 -12.36
N LYS A 499 6.60 31.40 -11.62
CA LYS A 499 5.40 32.11 -12.06
C LYS A 499 5.67 32.93 -13.33
N SER A 500 6.85 33.54 -13.43
CA SER A 500 7.24 34.35 -14.64
C SER A 500 7.41 33.45 -15.88
N LEU A 501 7.77 32.19 -15.71
CA LEU A 501 7.92 31.21 -16.79
C LEU A 501 6.58 30.64 -17.26
N ASN A 502 5.47 30.98 -16.60
CA ASN A 502 4.10 30.53 -16.90
C ASN A 502 4.00 29.00 -17.12
N PRO A 503 4.30 28.19 -16.12
CA PRO A 503 4.35 26.73 -16.25
C PRO A 503 2.97 26.12 -16.47
N LYS A 504 2.92 25.01 -17.18
CA LYS A 504 1.70 24.20 -17.33
C LYS A 504 1.36 23.39 -16.06
N ILE A 505 2.32 23.22 -15.15
CA ILE A 505 2.16 22.46 -13.91
C ILE A 505 1.67 23.34 -12.76
N ARG A 506 0.98 22.74 -11.81
CA ARG A 506 0.45 23.43 -10.62
C ARG A 506 1.51 23.46 -9.53
N ILE A 507 1.91 24.65 -9.16
CA ILE A 507 2.99 24.90 -8.20
C ILE A 507 2.42 25.54 -6.93
N GLY A 508 2.80 25.01 -5.77
CA GLY A 508 2.51 25.58 -4.46
C GLY A 508 3.78 25.71 -3.63
N ALA A 509 3.69 26.39 -2.50
CA ALA A 509 4.82 26.54 -1.60
C ALA A 509 4.36 26.51 -0.13
N VAL A 510 5.19 25.91 0.74
CA VAL A 510 4.91 25.84 2.18
C VAL A 510 6.16 26.22 2.97
N PHE A 511 6.05 27.22 3.82
CA PHE A 511 7.10 27.62 4.74
C PHE A 511 6.55 28.31 6.00
N THR A 512 7.36 28.41 7.05
CA THR A 512 7.05 29.13 8.29
C THR A 512 8.02 30.32 8.47
N TYR A 513 7.57 31.38 9.14
CA TYR A 513 8.35 32.61 9.32
C TYR A 513 9.63 32.45 10.16
N ALA A 514 9.72 31.39 10.94
CA ALA A 514 10.85 31.16 11.85
C ALA A 514 12.04 30.44 11.21
N ALA A 515 11.97 30.10 9.92
CA ALA A 515 12.99 29.28 9.24
C ALA A 515 14.31 30.01 8.88
N ASN A 516 14.48 31.26 9.30
CA ASN A 516 15.66 32.09 8.95
C ASN A 516 16.83 32.02 9.92
N SER A 517 16.73 31.35 11.06
CA SER A 517 17.84 31.22 11.99
C SER A 517 18.69 30.01 11.64
N SER A 518 19.85 30.30 11.08
CA SER A 518 21.07 29.50 10.92
C SER A 518 21.11 28.10 11.54
N GLN A 519 21.48 27.11 10.72
CA GLN A 519 22.12 25.84 11.09
C GLN A 519 21.37 24.84 11.99
N ASP A 520 20.15 25.12 12.40
CA ASP A 520 19.45 24.24 13.33
C ASP A 520 18.16 23.71 12.72
N ASP A 521 18.12 22.41 12.43
CA ASP A 521 16.90 21.66 12.07
C ASP A 521 15.90 21.61 13.25
N SER A 522 16.19 22.31 14.33
CA SER A 522 15.44 22.38 15.59
C SER A 522 14.16 23.23 15.54
N LEU A 523 13.90 23.94 14.44
CA LEU A 523 12.76 24.86 14.32
C LEU A 523 11.39 24.20 14.10
N THR A 524 11.30 22.95 14.35
CA THR A 524 10.08 22.18 14.13
C THR A 524 9.14 22.11 15.34
N GLY A 525 9.48 22.76 16.42
CA GLY A 525 8.72 22.79 17.69
C GLY A 525 7.86 24.02 17.94
N MET A 526 7.74 24.97 17.00
CA MET A 526 6.93 26.16 17.26
C MET A 526 5.44 25.90 17.08
N ASN A 527 4.69 26.25 18.11
CA ASN A 527 3.23 26.34 18.09
C ASN A 527 2.78 27.17 16.89
N ILE A 528 2.03 26.55 15.98
CA ILE A 528 1.38 27.22 14.83
C ILE A 528 0.40 28.34 15.28
N GLY A 529 0.17 28.49 16.59
CA GLY A 529 -0.76 29.46 17.17
C GLY A 529 -0.16 30.75 17.71
N SER A 530 1.17 31.00 17.64
CA SER A 530 1.79 32.22 18.14
C SER A 530 2.56 32.99 17.07
N PHE A 531 1.89 33.39 15.98
CA PHE A 531 2.44 34.24 14.94
C PHE A 531 2.17 35.72 15.27
N ALA A 532 2.97 36.27 16.12
CA ALA A 532 2.95 37.72 16.31
C ALA A 532 4.38 38.27 16.37
N SER A 533 4.64 39.14 15.40
CA SER A 533 5.74 40.11 15.28
C SER A 533 7.12 39.59 14.90
N GLU A 534 7.60 39.91 13.70
CA GLU A 534 8.83 40.65 13.41
C GLU A 534 9.29 40.63 11.93
N SER A 535 8.51 40.12 10.97
CA SER A 535 8.81 40.38 9.55
C SER A 535 7.54 40.53 8.71
N THR A 536 7.02 41.73 8.61
CA THR A 536 5.80 42.05 7.84
C THR A 536 5.94 41.68 6.36
N GLY A 537 7.13 41.66 5.77
CA GLY A 537 7.35 41.36 4.36
C GLY A 537 7.22 39.90 3.97
N GLU A 538 7.64 38.96 4.82
CA GLU A 538 7.52 37.54 4.51
C GLU A 538 6.07 37.02 4.65
N ALA A 539 5.29 37.65 5.55
CA ALA A 539 3.88 37.36 5.68
C ALA A 539 3.08 37.77 4.45
N ASP A 540 3.36 38.94 3.93
CA ASP A 540 2.73 39.48 2.71
C ASP A 540 3.05 38.58 1.49
N GLU A 541 4.31 38.15 1.37
CA GLU A 541 4.72 37.25 0.30
C GLU A 541 4.05 35.85 0.42
N LEU A 542 3.92 35.32 1.64
CA LEU A 542 3.17 34.07 1.83
C LEU A 542 1.70 34.25 1.48
N GLN A 543 1.08 35.37 1.88
CA GLN A 543 -0.30 35.66 1.51
C GLN A 543 -0.46 35.74 -0.01
N ALA A 544 0.49 36.38 -0.72
CA ALA A 544 0.46 36.44 -2.18
C ALA A 544 0.54 35.04 -2.83
N ILE A 545 1.37 34.14 -2.28
CA ILE A 545 1.43 32.73 -2.71
C ILE A 545 0.12 31.99 -2.43
N MET A 546 -0.48 32.24 -1.26
CA MET A 546 -1.77 31.66 -0.89
C MET A 546 -2.91 32.20 -1.76
N ASP A 547 -2.86 33.47 -2.17
CA ASP A 547 -3.85 34.05 -3.08
C ASP A 547 -3.77 33.43 -4.48
N ASP A 548 -2.56 33.16 -4.97
CA ASP A 548 -2.37 32.41 -6.22
C ASP A 548 -2.93 30.98 -6.11
N TYR A 549 -2.67 30.32 -4.98
CA TYR A 549 -3.21 29.01 -4.69
C TYR A 549 -4.75 29.02 -4.59
N ASN A 550 -5.31 30.02 -3.91
CA ASN A 550 -6.76 30.21 -3.81
C ASN A 550 -7.40 30.38 -5.19
N ASN A 551 -6.76 31.14 -6.07
CA ASN A 551 -7.22 31.32 -7.46
C ASN A 551 -7.16 30.00 -8.25
N MET A 552 -6.12 29.18 -8.04
CA MET A 552 -5.93 27.90 -8.73
C MET A 552 -6.99 26.86 -8.34
N TYR A 553 -7.40 26.85 -7.08
CA TYR A 553 -8.26 25.79 -6.52
C TYR A 553 -9.64 26.26 -6.05
N GLY A 554 -9.94 27.57 -6.17
CA GLY A 554 -11.21 28.12 -5.70
C GLY A 554 -11.36 28.11 -4.17
N THR A 555 -10.25 28.24 -3.45
CA THR A 555 -10.22 28.26 -1.96
C THR A 555 -10.09 29.70 -1.45
N SER A 556 -10.08 29.89 -0.11
CA SER A 556 -10.00 31.21 0.54
C SER A 556 -9.07 31.19 1.76
N PHE A 557 -7.89 30.60 1.62
CA PHE A 557 -6.91 30.55 2.70
C PHE A 557 -6.23 31.88 2.92
N THR A 558 -5.94 32.17 4.19
CA THR A 558 -5.18 33.35 4.65
C THR A 558 -4.09 32.89 5.61
N THR A 559 -3.15 33.80 5.88
CA THR A 559 -2.09 33.54 6.87
C THR A 559 -2.63 33.25 8.27
N GLU A 560 -3.83 33.73 8.61
CA GLU A 560 -4.51 33.43 9.88
C GLU A 560 -4.98 31.97 9.96
N ASN A 561 -5.36 31.36 8.83
CA ASN A 561 -5.77 29.96 8.77
C ASN A 561 -4.75 29.08 8.06
N PHE A 562 -3.46 29.40 8.19
CA PHE A 562 -2.35 28.68 7.58
C PHE A 562 -2.43 27.15 7.75
N ARG A 563 -2.96 26.68 8.87
CA ARG A 563 -3.11 25.24 9.10
C ARG A 563 -4.03 24.59 8.08
N ALA A 564 -5.14 25.21 7.74
CA ALA A 564 -6.06 24.69 6.74
C ALA A 564 -5.42 24.65 5.33
N TYR A 565 -4.63 25.66 4.99
CA TYR A 565 -3.82 25.70 3.78
C TYR A 565 -2.81 24.54 3.71
N TYR A 566 -2.07 24.34 4.80
CA TYR A 566 -1.11 23.24 4.92
C TYR A 566 -1.79 21.87 4.75
N ASP A 567 -2.91 21.67 5.41
CA ASP A 567 -3.67 20.42 5.34
C ASP A 567 -4.25 20.17 3.93
N ASP A 568 -4.70 21.21 3.22
CA ASP A 568 -5.18 21.10 1.84
C ASP A 568 -4.04 20.75 0.88
N ILE A 569 -2.86 21.38 0.98
CA ILE A 569 -1.68 20.99 0.21
C ILE A 569 -1.30 19.53 0.49
N ASN A 570 -1.27 19.12 1.75
CA ASN A 570 -0.96 17.75 2.16
C ASN A 570 -1.93 16.75 1.51
N LEU A 571 -3.23 17.06 1.45
CA LEU A 571 -4.23 16.21 0.80
C LEU A 571 -4.02 16.13 -0.72
N ARG A 572 -3.74 17.26 -1.37
CA ARG A 572 -3.52 17.32 -2.84
C ARG A 572 -2.24 16.59 -3.26
N MET A 573 -1.17 16.73 -2.48
CA MET A 573 0.07 15.99 -2.69
C MET A 573 -0.10 14.47 -2.46
N LYS A 574 -1.05 14.06 -1.63
CA LYS A 574 -1.39 12.65 -1.42
C LYS A 574 -2.43 12.13 -2.41
N LYS A 575 -3.05 13.00 -3.22
CA LYS A 575 -4.13 12.66 -4.17
C LYS A 575 -5.19 11.72 -3.55
N LYS A 576 -5.59 11.98 -2.31
CA LYS A 576 -6.48 11.10 -1.54
C LYS A 576 -7.95 11.19 -1.94
N LYS A 577 -8.37 12.24 -2.65
CA LYS A 577 -9.75 12.43 -3.09
C LYS A 577 -9.77 12.56 -4.61
N ALA A 578 -10.58 11.76 -5.25
CA ALA A 578 -10.69 11.71 -6.72
C ALA A 578 -11.19 13.05 -7.32
N ASP A 579 -11.97 13.81 -6.57
CA ASP A 579 -12.50 15.12 -6.96
C ASP A 579 -11.53 16.30 -6.74
N MET A 580 -10.39 16.08 -6.10
CA MET A 580 -9.40 17.12 -5.83
C MET A 580 -8.34 17.21 -6.93
N LYS A 581 -8.26 18.36 -7.61
CA LYS A 581 -7.14 18.63 -8.51
C LYS A 581 -5.82 18.52 -7.73
N PRO A 582 -4.86 17.68 -8.17
CA PRO A 582 -3.60 17.48 -7.43
C PRO A 582 -2.72 18.74 -7.49
N LEU A 583 -1.72 18.79 -6.62
CA LEU A 583 -0.59 19.73 -6.70
C LEU A 583 0.59 18.96 -7.28
N ASP A 584 1.24 19.52 -8.30
CA ASP A 584 2.28 18.80 -9.05
C ASP A 584 3.67 19.03 -8.46
N LEU A 585 4.00 20.26 -8.09
CA LEU A 585 5.27 20.64 -7.48
C LEU A 585 5.03 21.49 -6.23
N CYS A 586 5.64 21.12 -5.10
CA CYS A 586 5.61 21.92 -3.89
C CYS A 586 7.02 22.40 -3.49
N LEU A 587 7.19 23.72 -3.36
CA LEU A 587 8.43 24.35 -2.88
C LEU A 587 8.41 24.34 -1.34
N VAL A 588 9.51 23.91 -0.73
CA VAL A 588 9.63 23.77 0.72
C VAL A 588 11.00 24.21 1.22
N VAL A 589 11.07 24.67 2.46
CA VAL A 589 12.36 24.93 3.14
C VAL A 589 12.71 23.77 4.07
N GLY A 590 11.84 23.42 5.00
CA GLY A 590 12.03 22.31 5.95
C GLY A 590 10.78 21.44 6.11
N MET A 591 9.60 22.04 5.93
CA MET A 591 8.33 21.33 6.00
C MET A 591 8.23 20.27 4.89
N PHE A 592 7.56 19.18 5.13
CA PHE A 592 7.46 18.01 4.27
C PHE A 592 8.75 17.20 4.06
N LEU A 593 9.93 17.72 4.34
CA LEU A 593 11.16 16.95 4.27
C LEU A 593 11.24 15.89 5.40
N THR A 594 10.54 16.16 6.51
CA THR A 594 10.38 15.21 7.62
C THR A 594 8.90 15.04 7.97
N GLY A 595 8.46 13.80 8.25
CA GLY A 595 7.10 13.52 8.69
C GLY A 595 6.03 13.46 7.58
N PHE A 596 6.33 13.87 6.35
CA PHE A 596 5.41 13.76 5.22
C PHE A 596 5.45 12.35 4.62
N ASP A 597 4.29 11.73 4.43
CA ASP A 597 4.16 10.40 3.83
C ASP A 597 3.19 10.45 2.66
N SER A 598 3.72 10.29 1.45
CA SER A 598 2.96 10.18 0.21
C SER A 598 3.58 9.12 -0.69
N LYS A 599 2.77 8.17 -1.12
CA LYS A 599 3.19 7.18 -2.12
C LYS A 599 3.34 7.79 -3.51
N LYS A 600 2.64 8.90 -3.77
CA LYS A 600 2.68 9.63 -5.05
C LYS A 600 3.93 10.49 -5.22
N LEU A 601 4.59 10.85 -4.14
CA LEU A 601 5.83 11.62 -4.22
C LEU A 601 6.97 10.75 -4.77
N ASN A 602 7.43 11.06 -5.97
CA ASN A 602 8.52 10.34 -6.65
C ASN A 602 9.81 11.13 -6.70
N THR A 603 9.73 12.44 -6.90
CA THR A 603 10.89 13.27 -7.22
C THR A 603 11.14 14.33 -6.14
N LEU A 604 12.40 14.44 -5.73
CA LEU A 604 12.88 15.49 -4.84
C LEU A 604 14.00 16.29 -5.56
N TYR A 605 13.72 17.54 -5.84
CA TYR A 605 14.72 18.51 -6.27
C TYR A 605 15.35 19.17 -5.05
N VAL A 606 16.69 19.34 -5.04
CA VAL A 606 17.42 19.81 -3.86
C VAL A 606 18.37 20.94 -4.25
N ASP A 607 18.05 22.19 -3.83
CA ASP A 607 18.96 23.31 -3.81
C ASP A 607 19.18 23.79 -2.37
N LYS A 608 19.57 22.83 -1.54
CA LYS A 608 19.78 22.99 -0.10
C LYS A 608 20.97 22.15 0.37
N ASN A 609 21.78 22.68 1.26
CA ASN A 609 22.80 21.89 1.93
C ASN A 609 22.14 20.98 2.96
N MET A 610 22.42 19.72 2.86
CA MET A 610 21.86 18.68 3.74
C MET A 610 22.94 17.68 4.11
N GLU A 611 22.86 17.14 5.32
CA GLU A 611 23.81 16.18 5.85
C GLU A 611 23.10 15.09 6.66
N TYR A 612 23.70 13.93 6.74
CA TYR A 612 23.31 12.81 7.61
C TYR A 612 21.81 12.53 7.68
N HIS A 613 21.23 12.64 8.88
CA HIS A 613 19.83 12.29 9.13
C HIS A 613 18.85 13.16 8.32
N GLY A 614 19.10 14.47 8.21
CA GLY A 614 18.26 15.39 7.43
C GLY A 614 18.24 15.02 5.96
N LEU A 615 19.39 14.66 5.38
CA LEU A 615 19.53 14.22 4.00
C LEU A 615 18.77 12.92 3.75
N LEU A 616 19.06 11.87 4.53
CA LEU A 616 18.42 10.57 4.33
C LEU A 616 16.91 10.60 4.57
N GLN A 617 16.45 11.41 5.53
CA GLN A 617 15.02 11.59 5.76
C GLN A 617 14.30 12.29 4.60
N ALA A 618 14.91 13.31 4.01
CA ALA A 618 14.37 13.99 2.84
C ALA A 618 14.30 13.04 1.63
N PHE A 619 15.36 12.30 1.35
CA PHE A 619 15.40 11.31 0.28
C PHE A 619 14.33 10.23 0.49
N SER A 620 14.17 9.76 1.72
CA SER A 620 13.18 8.73 2.07
C SER A 620 11.72 9.18 1.93
N ARG A 621 11.46 10.42 1.52
CA ARG A 621 10.11 10.84 1.13
C ARG A 621 9.73 10.30 -0.25
N THR A 622 10.71 10.08 -1.13
CA THR A 622 10.48 9.65 -2.51
C THR A 622 10.40 8.13 -2.68
N ASN A 623 10.90 7.35 -1.73
CA ASN A 623 11.15 5.92 -1.90
C ASN A 623 10.00 4.99 -1.46
N ARG A 624 8.77 5.49 -1.36
CA ARG A 624 7.60 4.68 -1.05
C ARG A 624 7.17 3.84 -2.24
N VAL A 625 6.94 2.55 -2.02
CA VAL A 625 6.42 1.65 -3.05
C VAL A 625 4.96 1.98 -3.34
N LEU A 626 4.61 2.16 -4.60
CA LEU A 626 3.23 2.39 -5.05
C LEU A 626 2.79 1.35 -6.09
N ASN A 627 3.39 1.40 -7.27
CA ASN A 627 3.10 0.54 -8.41
C ASN A 627 4.41 0.16 -9.12
N GLU A 628 4.31 -0.57 -10.22
CA GLU A 628 5.47 -1.03 -10.98
C GLU A 628 6.18 0.09 -11.76
N LYS A 629 5.50 1.18 -12.07
CA LYS A 629 6.11 2.36 -12.71
C LYS A 629 7.09 3.08 -11.79
N LYS A 630 6.78 3.14 -10.49
CA LYS A 630 7.66 3.76 -9.50
C LYS A 630 8.77 2.80 -9.06
N ARG A 631 9.87 2.78 -9.80
CA ARG A 631 10.99 1.86 -9.57
C ARG A 631 11.98 2.32 -8.50
N PHE A 632 12.11 3.62 -8.30
CA PHE A 632 13.00 4.25 -7.32
C PHE A 632 12.52 5.64 -6.95
N GLY A 633 13.06 6.19 -5.86
CA GLY A 633 12.92 7.60 -5.55
C GLY A 633 13.94 8.42 -6.30
N LYS A 634 13.51 9.38 -7.14
CA LYS A 634 14.41 10.27 -7.88
C LYS A 634 14.80 11.46 -7.03
N VAL A 635 16.10 11.74 -6.95
CA VAL A 635 16.65 12.91 -6.25
C VAL A 635 17.59 13.64 -7.19
N VAL A 636 17.32 14.93 -7.39
CA VAL A 636 18.13 15.79 -8.26
C VAL A 636 18.78 16.89 -7.40
N CYS A 637 20.10 16.85 -7.29
CA CYS A 637 20.88 17.76 -6.47
C CYS A 637 21.50 18.87 -7.32
N PHE A 638 21.16 20.13 -7.00
CA PHE A 638 21.75 21.32 -7.63
C PHE A 638 22.91 21.92 -6.80
N ARG A 639 23.37 21.19 -5.80
CA ARG A 639 24.56 21.49 -4.99
C ARG A 639 25.47 20.29 -4.93
N ASP A 640 26.72 20.48 -4.60
CA ASP A 640 27.67 19.39 -4.38
C ASP A 640 27.33 18.69 -3.07
N LEU A 641 26.48 17.67 -3.16
CA LEU A 641 26.06 16.84 -2.03
C LEU A 641 26.61 15.42 -2.10
N LYS A 642 27.41 15.09 -3.12
CA LYS A 642 27.83 13.70 -3.32
C LYS A 642 28.53 13.12 -2.10
N SER A 643 29.50 13.86 -1.54
CA SER A 643 30.22 13.43 -0.34
C SER A 643 29.28 13.25 0.88
N ASN A 644 28.29 14.12 1.02
CA ASN A 644 27.31 14.05 2.11
C ASN A 644 26.34 12.90 1.94
N VAL A 645 25.93 12.61 0.70
CA VAL A 645 25.09 11.44 0.35
C VAL A 645 25.84 10.16 0.69
N ASP A 646 27.08 10.01 0.22
CA ASP A 646 27.89 8.81 0.44
C ASP A 646 28.13 8.58 1.95
N ALA A 647 28.48 9.64 2.70
CA ALA A 647 28.68 9.57 4.16
C ALA A 647 27.38 9.20 4.89
N SER A 648 26.24 9.79 4.48
CA SER A 648 24.94 9.52 5.10
C SER A 648 24.49 8.08 4.85
N ILE A 649 24.62 7.61 3.62
CA ILE A 649 24.24 6.24 3.26
C ILE A 649 25.13 5.25 4.01
N LYS A 650 26.45 5.45 4.03
CA LYS A 650 27.36 4.60 4.76
C LYS A 650 27.03 4.51 6.25
N LEU A 651 26.72 5.64 6.88
CA LEU A 651 26.38 5.71 8.31
C LEU A 651 25.09 4.92 8.63
N PHE A 652 24.03 5.12 7.82
CA PHE A 652 22.71 4.57 8.14
C PHE A 652 22.39 3.22 7.48
N SER A 653 23.19 2.76 6.53
CA SER A 653 23.06 1.42 5.98
C SER A 653 23.92 0.39 6.69
N ASN A 654 24.90 0.84 7.45
CA ASN A 654 25.94 -0.02 8.01
C ASN A 654 26.60 -0.90 6.93
N SER A 655 26.73 -0.37 5.72
CA SER A 655 27.31 -1.02 4.56
C SER A 655 28.30 -0.09 3.88
N ASN A 656 29.37 -0.67 3.35
CA ASN A 656 30.31 0.05 2.49
C ASN A 656 29.92 0.01 1.02
N ASN A 657 28.91 -0.81 0.66
CA ASN A 657 28.41 -0.94 -0.70
C ASN A 657 27.24 0.03 -0.89
N LEU A 658 27.45 1.09 -1.67
CA LEU A 658 26.47 2.12 -1.99
C LEU A 658 25.46 1.63 -3.02
N GLU A 659 25.83 0.67 -3.87
CA GLU A 659 25.02 0.14 -4.97
C GLU A 659 23.74 -0.56 -4.49
N ASP A 660 23.74 -1.08 -3.27
CA ASP A 660 22.54 -1.67 -2.65
C ASP A 660 21.42 -0.66 -2.41
N ILE A 661 21.75 0.66 -2.44
CA ILE A 661 20.83 1.73 -2.04
C ILE A 661 20.64 2.76 -3.15
N VAL A 662 21.74 3.13 -3.85
CA VAL A 662 21.73 4.07 -4.97
C VAL A 662 21.82 3.28 -6.26
N ARG A 663 20.93 3.57 -7.19
CA ARG A 663 20.88 2.90 -8.48
C ARG A 663 22.13 3.18 -9.29
N PRO A 664 22.56 2.21 -10.14
CA PRO A 664 23.73 2.34 -10.97
C PRO A 664 23.60 3.51 -11.96
N PRO A 665 24.71 3.99 -12.51
CA PRO A 665 24.72 5.01 -13.55
C PRO A 665 23.98 4.58 -14.81
N PHE A 666 23.53 5.56 -15.62
CA PHE A 666 22.83 5.34 -16.88
C PHE A 666 23.51 4.34 -17.81
N ASP A 667 24.83 4.47 -18.00
CA ASP A 667 25.58 3.60 -18.91
C ASP A 667 25.50 2.11 -18.53
N GLU A 668 25.45 1.78 -17.25
CA GLU A 668 25.31 0.41 -16.79
C GLU A 668 23.92 -0.15 -17.08
N VAL A 669 22.88 0.62 -16.75
CA VAL A 669 21.48 0.24 -17.03
C VAL A 669 21.23 0.13 -18.53
N LYS A 670 21.87 1.01 -19.32
CA LYS A 670 21.82 0.98 -20.78
C LYS A 670 22.43 -0.30 -21.33
N ASN A 671 23.60 -0.71 -20.83
CA ASN A 671 24.24 -1.94 -21.24
C ASN A 671 23.36 -3.17 -20.94
N ASP A 672 22.78 -3.25 -19.76
CA ASP A 672 21.83 -4.31 -19.40
C ASP A 672 20.64 -4.35 -20.36
N TYR A 673 20.08 -3.19 -20.70
CA TYR A 673 18.95 -3.08 -21.62
C TYR A 673 19.35 -3.55 -23.02
N GLN A 674 20.54 -3.19 -23.50
CA GLN A 674 21.08 -3.63 -24.77
C GLN A 674 21.29 -5.15 -24.82
N GLU A 675 21.83 -5.75 -23.76
CA GLU A 675 22.01 -7.21 -23.68
C GLU A 675 20.68 -7.95 -23.73
N LEU A 676 19.69 -7.44 -22.95
CA LEU A 676 18.37 -8.02 -22.88
C LEU A 676 17.62 -7.94 -24.22
N THR A 677 17.64 -6.77 -24.87
CA THR A 677 16.99 -6.55 -26.16
C THR A 677 17.68 -7.33 -27.28
N THR A 678 19.00 -7.42 -27.26
CA THR A 678 19.78 -8.23 -28.24
C THR A 678 19.43 -9.71 -28.10
N SER A 679 19.37 -10.24 -26.89
CA SER A 679 18.99 -11.62 -26.62
C SER A 679 17.55 -11.93 -27.06
N PHE A 680 16.65 -10.99 -26.80
CA PHE A 680 15.25 -11.11 -27.21
C PHE A 680 15.10 -11.11 -28.74
N LEU A 681 15.74 -10.18 -29.45
CA LEU A 681 15.70 -10.10 -30.90
C LEU A 681 16.40 -11.28 -31.60
N ALA A 682 17.34 -11.95 -30.93
CA ALA A 682 17.89 -13.21 -31.44
C ALA A 682 16.85 -14.33 -31.47
N THR A 683 15.87 -14.30 -30.55
CA THR A 683 14.81 -15.31 -30.49
C THR A 683 13.57 -14.88 -31.28
N TYR A 684 13.25 -13.60 -31.25
CA TYR A 684 12.10 -12.98 -31.92
C TYR A 684 12.58 -11.82 -32.81
N PRO A 685 13.16 -12.09 -34.00
CA PRO A 685 13.77 -11.06 -34.82
C PRO A 685 12.82 -9.97 -35.32
N GLU A 686 11.57 -10.31 -35.53
CA GLU A 686 10.52 -9.39 -35.99
C GLU A 686 9.20 -9.68 -35.28
N PRO A 687 8.34 -8.66 -35.09
CA PRO A 687 7.02 -8.83 -34.43
C PRO A 687 6.13 -9.90 -35.05
N GLN A 688 6.23 -10.13 -36.38
CA GLN A 688 5.48 -11.13 -37.11
C GLN A 688 5.81 -12.58 -36.69
N HIS A 689 6.98 -12.83 -36.10
CA HIS A 689 7.33 -14.14 -35.57
C HIS A 689 6.45 -14.53 -34.39
N VAL A 690 5.90 -13.54 -33.66
CA VAL A 690 4.97 -13.79 -32.55
C VAL A 690 3.64 -14.38 -33.04
N ASP A 691 3.18 -14.00 -34.24
CA ASP A 691 1.95 -14.52 -34.85
C ASP A 691 2.09 -16.01 -35.23
N LEU A 692 3.31 -16.49 -35.39
CA LEU A 692 3.61 -17.88 -35.74
C LEU A 692 3.64 -18.82 -34.52
N LEU A 693 3.57 -18.29 -33.30
CA LEU A 693 3.58 -19.07 -32.07
C LEU A 693 2.27 -19.86 -31.92
N GLN A 694 2.37 -21.18 -32.03
CA GLN A 694 1.18 -22.04 -32.04
C GLN A 694 0.82 -22.58 -30.66
N THR A 695 1.78 -22.84 -29.78
CA THR A 695 1.51 -23.43 -28.49
C THR A 695 1.34 -22.36 -27.42
N GLU A 696 0.52 -22.66 -26.40
CA GLU A 696 0.40 -21.77 -25.23
C GLU A 696 1.73 -21.58 -24.49
N ASN A 697 2.60 -22.61 -24.51
CA ASN A 697 3.92 -22.52 -23.91
C ASN A 697 4.83 -21.53 -24.64
N ASP A 698 4.81 -21.53 -25.99
CA ASP A 698 5.64 -20.58 -26.76
C ASP A 698 5.17 -19.13 -26.53
N LYS A 699 3.85 -18.92 -26.50
CA LYS A 699 3.28 -17.61 -26.16
C LYS A 699 3.66 -17.18 -24.76
N LYS A 700 3.67 -18.11 -23.79
CA LYS A 700 4.12 -17.87 -22.42
C LYS A 700 5.57 -17.43 -22.36
N GLN A 701 6.45 -18.10 -23.11
CA GLN A 701 7.88 -17.75 -23.17
C GLN A 701 8.07 -16.35 -23.76
N PHE A 702 7.34 -16.01 -24.80
CA PHE A 702 7.37 -14.65 -25.37
C PHE A 702 6.90 -13.62 -24.34
N ILE A 703 5.77 -13.85 -23.66
CA ILE A 703 5.24 -12.93 -22.64
C ILE A 703 6.27 -12.70 -21.53
N LEU A 704 6.90 -13.75 -21.03
CA LEU A 704 7.89 -13.62 -19.96
C LEU A 704 9.12 -12.84 -20.44
N ALA A 705 9.64 -13.14 -21.62
CA ALA A 705 10.81 -12.47 -22.19
C ALA A 705 10.53 -10.98 -22.48
N PHE A 706 9.38 -10.65 -23.07
CA PHE A 706 9.05 -9.26 -23.37
C PHE A 706 8.66 -8.48 -22.12
N ARG A 707 8.07 -9.10 -21.12
CA ARG A 707 7.83 -8.50 -19.81
C ARG A 707 9.11 -7.97 -19.16
N ASP A 708 10.22 -8.71 -19.26
CA ASP A 708 11.49 -8.27 -18.71
C ASP A 708 12.04 -7.06 -19.48
N ILE A 709 11.82 -6.97 -20.77
CA ILE A 709 12.12 -5.78 -21.58
C ILE A 709 11.27 -4.60 -21.15
N ILE A 710 9.95 -4.77 -21.00
CA ILE A 710 9.07 -3.71 -20.52
C ILE A 710 9.56 -3.15 -19.18
N LYS A 711 9.94 -4.03 -18.25
CA LYS A 711 10.46 -3.62 -16.93
C LYS A 711 11.75 -2.83 -17.05
N LYS A 712 12.67 -3.27 -17.86
CA LYS A 712 13.97 -2.61 -18.02
C LYS A 712 13.85 -1.32 -18.82
N HIS A 713 12.95 -1.27 -19.80
CA HIS A 713 12.62 -0.05 -20.54
C HIS A 713 12.03 1.02 -19.60
N ALA A 714 11.06 0.67 -18.76
CA ALA A 714 10.53 1.57 -17.75
C ALA A 714 11.58 2.03 -16.70
N GLU A 715 12.62 1.24 -16.46
CA GLU A 715 13.74 1.63 -15.59
C GLU A 715 14.64 2.66 -16.27
N ILE A 716 15.01 2.45 -17.53
CA ILE A 716 15.96 3.33 -18.25
C ILE A 716 15.32 4.67 -18.62
N GLN A 717 14.03 4.71 -18.93
CA GLN A 717 13.29 5.93 -19.31
C GLN A 717 13.35 7.04 -18.27
N VAL A 718 13.62 6.72 -17.01
CA VAL A 718 13.62 7.72 -15.92
C VAL A 718 14.92 8.51 -15.84
N TYR A 719 15.99 8.03 -16.48
CA TYR A 719 17.26 8.74 -16.55
C TYR A 719 17.14 9.91 -17.53
N ASP A 720 17.71 11.06 -17.15
CA ASP A 720 17.65 12.27 -17.99
C ASP A 720 18.47 12.09 -19.30
N GLU A 721 19.47 11.21 -19.29
CA GLU A 721 20.30 10.85 -20.45
C GLU A 721 19.58 9.94 -21.44
N PHE A 722 18.45 9.37 -21.11
CA PHE A 722 17.72 8.48 -21.99
C PHE A 722 17.16 9.23 -23.20
N ASP A 723 17.50 8.75 -24.38
CA ASP A 723 17.00 9.21 -25.67
C ASP A 723 16.40 8.01 -26.41
N GLU A 724 15.10 8.03 -26.65
CA GLU A 724 14.34 6.96 -27.33
C GLU A 724 14.82 6.69 -28.74
N ASP A 725 15.34 7.71 -29.42
CA ASP A 725 15.86 7.66 -30.78
C ASP A 725 17.36 7.27 -30.85
N ALA A 726 18.01 7.00 -29.74
CA ALA A 726 19.43 6.66 -29.72
C ALA A 726 19.66 5.33 -30.46
N PRO A 727 20.54 5.34 -31.48
CA PRO A 727 20.73 4.17 -32.36
C PRO A 727 21.37 2.97 -31.68
N ASP A 728 21.84 3.13 -30.45
CA ASP A 728 22.57 2.13 -29.68
C ASP A 728 21.79 1.55 -28.52
N LEU A 729 20.44 1.63 -28.52
CA LEU A 729 19.59 1.03 -27.50
C LEU A 729 19.34 -0.49 -27.69
N GLY A 730 19.79 -1.09 -28.80
CA GLY A 730 19.58 -2.50 -29.10
C GLY A 730 18.20 -2.81 -29.73
N MET A 731 17.17 -2.07 -29.36
CA MET A 731 15.82 -2.12 -29.93
C MET A 731 15.35 -0.70 -30.21
N THR A 732 14.78 -0.43 -31.38
CA THR A 732 14.20 0.89 -31.69
C THR A 732 12.85 1.03 -31.00
N GLU A 733 12.42 2.27 -30.73
CA GLU A 733 11.11 2.56 -30.16
C GLU A 733 9.97 1.96 -31.00
N GLN A 734 10.06 2.03 -32.33
CA GLN A 734 9.09 1.40 -33.21
C GLN A 734 9.02 -0.12 -33.02
N GLN A 735 10.17 -0.81 -32.89
CA GLN A 735 10.19 -2.25 -32.63
C GLN A 735 9.59 -2.57 -31.24
N PHE A 736 9.93 -1.77 -30.24
CA PHE A 736 9.34 -1.92 -28.90
C PHE A 736 7.81 -1.80 -28.96
N MET A 737 7.28 -0.78 -29.63
CA MET A 737 5.84 -0.57 -29.79
C MET A 737 5.15 -1.68 -30.58
N ASP A 738 5.80 -2.20 -31.63
CA ASP A 738 5.26 -3.30 -32.41
C ASP A 738 5.19 -4.60 -31.60
N PHE A 739 6.22 -4.94 -30.82
CA PHE A 739 6.20 -6.08 -29.91
C PHE A 739 5.21 -5.88 -28.75
N ARG A 740 5.08 -4.66 -28.25
CA ARG A 740 4.07 -4.28 -27.27
C ARG A 740 2.64 -4.55 -27.79
N SER A 741 2.37 -4.21 -29.05
CA SER A 741 1.08 -4.53 -29.69
C SER A 741 0.83 -6.04 -29.68
N LYS A 742 1.82 -6.86 -30.06
CA LYS A 742 1.71 -8.32 -30.03
C LYS A 742 1.51 -8.90 -28.65
N TYR A 743 2.18 -8.30 -27.65
CA TYR A 743 2.00 -8.67 -26.26
C TYR A 743 0.56 -8.43 -25.78
N LEU A 744 -0.01 -7.28 -26.14
CA LEU A 744 -1.40 -6.93 -25.83
C LEU A 744 -2.40 -7.80 -26.60
N ASP A 745 -2.14 -8.14 -27.88
CA ASP A 745 -2.98 -9.04 -28.68
C ASP A 745 -3.12 -10.42 -28.01
N ILE A 746 -2.01 -10.95 -27.46
CA ILE A 746 -2.01 -12.19 -26.71
C ILE A 746 -2.83 -12.03 -25.42
N TYR A 747 -2.64 -10.95 -24.67
CA TYR A 747 -3.40 -10.67 -23.46
C TYR A 747 -4.90 -10.63 -23.74
N ASP A 748 -5.34 -9.89 -24.76
CA ASP A 748 -6.75 -9.76 -25.15
C ASP A 748 -7.36 -11.09 -25.57
N SER A 749 -6.62 -11.91 -26.29
CA SER A 749 -7.07 -13.24 -26.71
C SER A 749 -7.36 -14.17 -25.51
N PHE A 750 -6.72 -13.91 -24.37
CA PHE A 750 -6.94 -14.62 -23.11
C PHE A 750 -8.08 -14.03 -22.28
N ALA A 751 -8.18 -12.70 -22.22
CA ALA A 751 -9.26 -12.02 -21.51
C ALA A 751 -10.63 -12.40 -22.08
N VAL A 752 -10.76 -12.43 -23.41
CA VAL A 752 -11.99 -12.83 -24.11
C VAL A 752 -12.33 -14.31 -23.88
N LYS A 753 -11.36 -15.23 -23.90
CA LYS A 753 -11.59 -16.63 -23.61
C LYS A 753 -12.08 -16.92 -22.20
N ASN A 754 -11.69 -16.07 -21.24
CA ASN A 754 -12.14 -16.20 -19.86
C ASN A 754 -13.54 -15.59 -19.64
N GLU A 755 -13.93 -14.56 -20.39
CA GLU A 755 -15.29 -14.02 -20.37
C GLU A 755 -16.29 -15.00 -21.00
N ASP A 756 -15.94 -15.69 -22.08
CA ASP A 756 -16.80 -16.72 -22.70
C ASP A 756 -16.97 -17.97 -21.83
N LYS A 757 -15.95 -18.35 -21.07
CA LYS A 757 -16.05 -19.47 -20.10
C LYS A 757 -16.92 -19.12 -18.87
N THR A 758 -17.07 -17.83 -18.54
CA THR A 758 -17.95 -17.38 -17.44
C THR A 758 -19.40 -17.22 -17.87
N ASN A 759 -19.69 -17.04 -19.16
CA ASN A 759 -21.03 -16.86 -19.71
C ASN A 759 -21.68 -18.15 -20.25
N GLY A 760 -20.95 -19.25 -20.33
CA GLY A 760 -21.46 -20.53 -20.79
C GLY A 760 -22.32 -21.24 -19.75
N TYR A 761 -23.60 -20.92 -19.65
CA TYR A 761 -24.62 -21.77 -19.03
C TYR A 761 -24.78 -23.05 -19.85
N GLN A 762 -24.16 -24.15 -19.46
CA GLN A 762 -24.60 -25.48 -19.88
C GLN A 762 -25.74 -25.96 -18.96
N THR A 763 -26.89 -26.19 -19.53
CA THR A 763 -28.01 -26.90 -18.93
C THR A 763 -27.59 -28.30 -18.53
N PRO A 764 -28.01 -28.81 -17.37
CA PRO A 764 -27.71 -30.18 -16.95
C PRO A 764 -28.74 -31.11 -17.62
N ASN A 765 -28.33 -31.77 -18.66
CA ASN A 765 -28.91 -33.04 -19.08
C ASN A 765 -27.87 -33.79 -19.92
N ASP A 766 -27.19 -34.73 -19.29
CA ASP A 766 -26.97 -36.06 -19.81
C ASP A 766 -26.24 -36.91 -18.72
N GLU A 767 -26.99 -37.79 -18.13
CA GLU A 767 -26.45 -38.94 -17.42
C GLU A 767 -25.84 -39.90 -18.45
N SER A 768 -24.54 -40.07 -18.40
CA SER A 768 -23.79 -41.31 -18.68
C SER A 768 -22.36 -40.95 -19.12
N GLY A 769 -21.40 -41.25 -18.27
CA GLY A 769 -20.00 -41.19 -18.65
C GLY A 769 -19.13 -41.30 -17.41
N MET A 770 -18.59 -42.48 -17.15
CA MET A 770 -17.52 -42.69 -16.17
C MET A 770 -16.47 -41.64 -16.29
N ALA A 771 -16.21 -40.93 -15.20
CA ALA A 771 -15.06 -40.01 -15.09
C ALA A 771 -13.79 -40.86 -15.20
N SER A 772 -13.12 -40.76 -16.33
CA SER A 772 -11.73 -41.17 -16.43
C SER A 772 -10.90 -40.21 -15.57
N GLU A 773 -10.02 -40.76 -14.75
CA GLU A 773 -9.02 -40.00 -14.02
C GLU A 773 -8.28 -39.05 -15.01
N PRO A 774 -8.09 -37.79 -14.71
CA PRO A 774 -7.35 -36.87 -15.56
C PRO A 774 -5.93 -37.41 -15.70
N ASP A 775 -5.45 -37.47 -16.93
CA ASP A 775 -4.08 -37.84 -17.28
C ASP A 775 -3.11 -36.91 -16.54
N PRO A 776 -2.13 -37.44 -15.79
CA PRO A 776 -1.12 -36.63 -15.09
C PRO A 776 -0.32 -35.67 -15.99
N GLN A 777 -0.38 -35.83 -17.30
CA GLN A 777 0.21 -34.95 -18.29
C GLN A 777 -0.61 -33.69 -18.58
N GLN A 778 -1.91 -33.66 -18.24
CA GLN A 778 -2.74 -32.45 -18.39
C GLN A 778 -2.65 -31.47 -17.19
N GLU A 779 -2.23 -31.92 -16.03
CA GLU A 779 -1.95 -31.03 -14.89
C GLU A 779 -0.64 -30.21 -15.04
N ALA A 780 0.20 -30.55 -16.02
CA ALA A 780 1.46 -29.84 -16.26
C ALA A 780 1.34 -28.55 -17.09
N ALA A 781 0.17 -28.25 -17.63
CA ALA A 781 -0.11 -26.97 -18.30
C ALA A 781 -0.68 -25.98 -17.30
N THR A 782 0.18 -25.35 -16.50
CA THR A 782 -0.18 -24.10 -15.81
C THR A 782 -0.58 -23.09 -16.88
N GLY A 783 -1.88 -22.87 -16.98
CA GLY A 783 -2.46 -22.03 -18.02
C GLY A 783 -1.91 -20.61 -17.97
N MET A 784 -2.06 -19.89 -19.08
CA MET A 784 -1.74 -18.47 -19.17
C MET A 784 -2.56 -17.59 -18.21
N GLU A 785 -3.58 -18.17 -17.56
CA GLU A 785 -4.44 -17.53 -16.55
C GLU A 785 -3.66 -17.00 -15.32
N ASP A 786 -2.45 -17.50 -15.10
CA ASP A 786 -1.62 -17.18 -13.94
C ASP A 786 -0.45 -16.21 -14.27
N ILE A 787 -0.33 -15.75 -15.52
CA ILE A 787 0.75 -14.86 -15.94
C ILE A 787 0.44 -13.41 -15.55
N ASP A 788 1.43 -12.76 -14.98
CA ASP A 788 1.43 -11.32 -14.74
C ASP A 788 1.85 -10.57 -16.00
N PHE A 789 0.93 -9.85 -16.59
CA PHE A 789 1.15 -9.10 -17.82
C PHE A 789 1.70 -7.69 -17.62
N CYS A 790 2.19 -7.29 -16.46
CA CYS A 790 2.77 -5.96 -16.20
C CYS A 790 2.09 -4.80 -16.95
N LEU A 791 0.77 -4.81 -17.05
CA LEU A 791 0.00 -3.83 -17.83
C LEU A 791 0.22 -2.39 -17.35
N GLU A 792 0.50 -2.20 -16.06
CA GLU A 792 0.78 -0.89 -15.48
C GLU A 792 1.98 -0.19 -16.13
N LEU A 793 2.97 -0.96 -16.62
CA LEU A 793 4.15 -0.39 -17.29
C LEU A 793 3.92 -0.03 -18.75
N LEU A 794 2.85 -0.56 -19.35
CA LEU A 794 2.50 -0.31 -20.74
C LEU A 794 1.68 0.98 -20.92
N HIS A 795 1.27 1.63 -19.83
CA HIS A 795 0.51 2.88 -19.86
C HIS A 795 1.41 4.13 -19.93
N SER A 796 2.67 4.02 -20.40
CA SER A 796 3.60 5.16 -20.44
C SER A 796 3.27 6.20 -21.50
N ASP A 797 2.55 5.84 -22.57
CA ASP A 797 2.02 6.84 -23.51
C ASP A 797 0.64 7.24 -23.02
N ILE A 798 0.54 8.41 -22.46
CA ILE A 798 -0.74 8.94 -22.03
C ILE A 798 -1.54 9.31 -23.27
N ILE A 799 -2.25 8.34 -23.81
CA ILE A 799 -3.43 8.61 -24.59
C ILE A 799 -4.48 9.08 -23.59
N ASN A 800 -4.31 10.30 -23.11
CA ASN A 800 -5.27 10.92 -22.20
C ASN A 800 -6.37 11.62 -23.03
N VAL A 801 -7.41 12.04 -22.32
CA VAL A 801 -8.51 12.77 -22.95
C VAL A 801 -8.01 14.01 -23.71
N ALA A 802 -6.99 14.71 -23.20
CA ALA A 802 -6.41 15.89 -23.84
C ALA A 802 -5.78 15.53 -25.19
N TYR A 803 -5.02 14.44 -25.27
CA TYR A 803 -4.44 13.96 -26.53
C TYR A 803 -5.52 13.57 -27.56
N ILE A 804 -6.55 12.84 -27.13
CA ILE A 804 -7.68 12.50 -28.00
C ILE A 804 -8.40 13.76 -28.49
N LEU A 805 -8.57 14.77 -27.62
CA LEU A 805 -9.15 16.06 -28.00
C LEU A 805 -8.26 16.82 -29.00
N GLU A 806 -6.95 16.79 -28.86
CA GLU A 806 -6.01 17.37 -29.84
C GLU A 806 -6.16 16.67 -31.20
N LEU A 807 -6.20 15.35 -31.23
CA LEU A 807 -6.42 14.60 -32.47
C LEU A 807 -7.79 14.92 -33.11
N ILE A 808 -8.85 15.07 -32.33
CA ILE A 808 -10.18 15.48 -32.84
C ILE A 808 -10.14 16.92 -33.32
N ALA A 809 -9.46 17.83 -32.61
CA ALA A 809 -9.30 19.22 -33.02
C ALA A 809 -8.55 19.34 -34.34
N ASP A 810 -7.65 18.42 -34.65
CA ASP A 810 -6.90 18.37 -35.92
C ASP A 810 -7.70 17.79 -37.08
N LEU A 811 -8.84 17.16 -36.86
CA LEU A 811 -9.68 16.63 -37.91
C LEU A 811 -10.14 17.74 -38.90
N ASN A 812 -10.15 17.42 -40.16
CA ASN A 812 -10.76 18.22 -41.20
C ASN A 812 -11.79 17.37 -41.97
N PRO A 813 -13.10 17.54 -41.71
CA PRO A 813 -14.14 16.71 -42.32
C PRO A 813 -14.27 16.82 -43.84
N TYR A 814 -13.52 17.79 -44.44
CA TYR A 814 -13.49 17.99 -45.90
C TYR A 814 -12.19 17.47 -46.54
N SER A 815 -11.26 16.95 -45.77
CA SER A 815 -10.03 16.39 -46.32
C SER A 815 -10.20 14.96 -46.85
N ALA A 816 -9.41 14.58 -47.84
CA ALA A 816 -9.44 13.26 -48.43
C ALA A 816 -9.04 12.13 -47.44
N ASP A 817 -8.24 12.44 -46.44
CA ASP A 817 -7.75 11.54 -45.43
C ASP A 817 -8.61 11.52 -44.14
N TYR A 818 -9.73 12.22 -44.12
CA TYR A 818 -10.61 12.34 -42.95
C TYR A 818 -11.02 10.99 -42.36
N THR A 819 -11.49 10.08 -43.21
CA THR A 819 -11.99 8.77 -42.80
C THR A 819 -10.85 7.92 -42.14
N GLU A 820 -9.66 8.05 -42.69
CA GLU A 820 -8.49 7.35 -42.19
C GLU A 820 -8.02 7.93 -40.84
N ARG A 821 -7.97 9.24 -40.71
CA ARG A 821 -7.66 9.93 -39.43
C ARG A 821 -8.69 9.63 -38.35
N ARG A 822 -9.99 9.71 -38.65
CA ARG A 822 -11.04 9.32 -37.70
C ARG A 822 -10.86 7.89 -37.23
N LYS A 823 -10.65 6.95 -38.18
CA LYS A 823 -10.39 5.57 -37.86
C LYS A 823 -9.15 5.40 -36.98
N HIS A 824 -8.09 6.16 -37.25
CA HIS A 824 -6.86 6.14 -36.45
C HIS A 824 -7.13 6.55 -34.99
N ILE A 825 -7.94 7.58 -34.74
CA ILE A 825 -8.31 7.99 -33.37
C ILE A 825 -9.01 6.84 -32.63
N ILE A 826 -9.99 6.22 -33.28
CA ILE A 826 -10.76 5.13 -32.67
C ILE A 826 -9.88 3.89 -32.47
N ASP A 827 -9.04 3.52 -33.42
CA ASP A 827 -8.12 2.40 -33.32
C ASP A 827 -7.09 2.65 -32.21
N THR A 828 -6.64 3.88 -32.02
CA THR A 828 -5.74 4.31 -30.94
C THR A 828 -6.41 4.11 -29.57
N MET A 829 -7.67 4.53 -29.43
CA MET A 829 -8.43 4.30 -28.20
C MET A 829 -8.72 2.81 -27.93
N ILE A 830 -8.98 2.02 -28.96
CA ILE A 830 -9.23 0.59 -28.82
C ILE A 830 -7.98 -0.15 -28.36
N LYS A 831 -6.79 0.31 -28.74
CA LYS A 831 -5.51 -0.25 -28.32
C LYS A 831 -5.17 0.09 -26.87
N ASP A 832 -5.69 1.18 -26.33
CA ASP A 832 -5.52 1.55 -24.95
C ASP A 832 -6.52 0.83 -24.03
N VAL A 833 -6.04 0.26 -22.93
CA VAL A 833 -6.85 -0.56 -22.02
C VAL A 833 -7.91 0.24 -21.28
N GLU A 834 -7.61 1.50 -20.92
CA GLU A 834 -8.54 2.38 -20.20
C GLU A 834 -9.53 3.06 -21.13
N LEU A 835 -9.08 3.45 -22.31
CA LEU A 835 -9.91 4.17 -23.29
C LEU A 835 -10.73 3.26 -24.18
N ARG A 836 -10.42 1.98 -24.29
CA ARG A 836 -11.13 1.01 -25.11
C ARG A 836 -12.64 1.00 -24.86
N SER A 837 -13.05 1.01 -23.60
CA SER A 837 -14.47 1.05 -23.22
C SER A 837 -15.16 2.34 -23.64
N LYS A 838 -14.41 3.39 -23.88
CA LYS A 838 -14.84 4.75 -24.20
C LYS A 838 -14.82 5.05 -25.72
N ALA A 839 -14.17 4.17 -26.50
CA ALA A 839 -13.99 4.36 -27.96
C ALA A 839 -15.30 4.60 -28.70
N LYS A 840 -16.36 3.84 -28.38
CA LYS A 840 -17.70 4.04 -28.97
C LYS A 840 -18.33 5.38 -28.60
N LEU A 841 -18.07 5.87 -27.38
CA LEU A 841 -18.60 7.15 -26.93
C LEU A 841 -17.93 8.31 -27.69
N ILE A 842 -16.61 8.23 -27.90
CA ILE A 842 -15.86 9.21 -28.70
C ILE A 842 -16.24 9.12 -30.17
N ASP A 843 -16.46 7.95 -30.75
CA ASP A 843 -16.93 7.82 -32.13
C ASP A 843 -18.29 8.49 -32.32
N GLY A 844 -19.24 8.29 -31.38
CA GLY A 844 -20.52 9.00 -31.34
C GLY A 844 -20.37 10.53 -31.17
N PHE A 845 -19.40 10.95 -30.37
CA PHE A 845 -19.08 12.38 -30.20
C PHE A 845 -18.58 13.00 -31.53
N ILE A 846 -17.65 12.32 -32.22
CA ILE A 846 -17.12 12.76 -33.52
C ILE A 846 -18.27 12.79 -34.53
N GLN A 847 -19.10 11.77 -34.57
CA GLN A 847 -20.28 11.74 -35.47
C GLN A 847 -21.16 12.98 -35.28
N LYS A 848 -21.54 13.28 -34.02
CA LYS A 848 -22.49 14.34 -33.71
C LYS A 848 -21.90 15.76 -33.80
N ASN A 849 -20.62 15.91 -33.47
CA ASN A 849 -19.99 17.23 -33.33
C ASN A 849 -19.05 17.60 -34.48
N VAL A 850 -18.66 16.65 -35.32
CA VAL A 850 -17.80 16.84 -36.49
C VAL A 850 -18.53 16.50 -37.75
N ASP A 851 -19.09 15.28 -37.92
CA ASP A 851 -19.75 14.86 -39.16
C ASP A 851 -21.08 15.54 -39.40
N ASP A 852 -21.93 15.64 -38.37
CA ASP A 852 -23.27 16.22 -38.48
C ASP A 852 -23.25 17.75 -38.45
N ASP A 853 -22.15 18.36 -37.98
CA ASP A 853 -22.01 19.83 -37.79
C ASP A 853 -20.71 20.39 -38.40
N ARG A 854 -20.33 19.92 -39.60
CA ARG A 854 -19.04 20.20 -40.28
C ARG A 854 -18.72 21.67 -40.41
N ASP A 855 -19.67 22.49 -40.84
CA ASP A 855 -19.41 23.92 -41.07
C ASP A 855 -19.14 24.67 -39.76
N ASN A 856 -19.89 24.36 -38.71
CA ASN A 856 -19.68 24.97 -37.41
C ASN A 856 -18.39 24.47 -36.74
N PHE A 857 -18.05 23.19 -36.91
CA PHE A 857 -16.81 22.63 -36.43
C PHE A 857 -15.61 23.37 -37.02
N MET A 858 -15.57 23.52 -38.36
CA MET A 858 -14.49 24.23 -39.04
C MET A 858 -14.46 25.74 -38.74
N SER A 859 -15.62 26.38 -38.55
CA SER A 859 -15.69 27.81 -38.17
C SER A 859 -15.14 28.05 -36.77
N ARG A 860 -15.32 27.10 -35.82
CA ARG A 860 -14.81 27.17 -34.46
C ARG A 860 -13.33 26.86 -34.40
N LYS A 861 -12.84 25.95 -35.24
CA LYS A 861 -11.40 25.62 -35.34
C LYS A 861 -10.54 26.84 -35.70
N GLN A 862 -11.09 27.84 -36.36
CA GLN A 862 -10.39 29.09 -36.73
C GLN A 862 -10.28 30.10 -35.58
N LYS A 863 -10.92 29.86 -34.42
CA LYS A 863 -10.82 30.71 -33.24
C LYS A 863 -9.70 30.22 -32.33
N ALA A 864 -8.94 31.11 -31.75
CA ALA A 864 -7.71 30.84 -31.02
C ALA A 864 -7.88 29.95 -29.74
N ASP A 865 -9.08 29.51 -29.41
CA ASP A 865 -9.43 28.74 -28.18
C ASP A 865 -10.16 27.41 -28.46
N GLY A 866 -9.87 26.80 -29.60
CA GLY A 866 -10.61 25.64 -30.12
C GLY A 866 -10.62 24.38 -29.26
N THR A 867 -9.60 24.15 -28.47
CA THR A 867 -9.51 22.94 -27.61
C THR A 867 -10.35 23.06 -26.35
N SER A 868 -10.43 24.22 -25.74
CA SER A 868 -11.26 24.46 -24.53
C SER A 868 -12.75 24.35 -24.83
N ASP A 869 -13.23 24.87 -25.99
CA ASP A 869 -14.62 24.67 -26.45
C ASP A 869 -14.92 23.18 -26.73
N LEU A 870 -13.96 22.47 -27.29
CA LEU A 870 -14.14 21.06 -27.62
C LEU A 870 -14.24 20.18 -26.36
N GLU A 871 -13.44 20.50 -25.33
CA GLU A 871 -13.47 19.83 -24.03
C GLU A 871 -14.81 20.07 -23.32
N GLU A 872 -15.31 21.29 -23.29
CA GLU A 872 -16.62 21.59 -22.71
C GLU A 872 -17.75 20.85 -23.43
N ARG A 873 -17.69 20.76 -24.75
CA ARG A 873 -18.65 20.02 -25.55
C ARG A 873 -18.59 18.52 -25.33
N LEU A 874 -17.40 17.96 -25.20
CA LEU A 874 -17.22 16.55 -24.87
C LEU A 874 -17.80 16.26 -23.49
N ASN A 875 -17.52 17.08 -22.50
CA ASN A 875 -18.05 16.91 -21.15
C ASN A 875 -19.60 16.97 -21.13
N ASN A 876 -20.20 17.93 -21.87
CA ASN A 876 -21.63 18.02 -22.00
C ASN A 876 -22.24 16.82 -22.75
N TYR A 877 -21.54 16.28 -23.74
CA TYR A 877 -21.93 15.07 -24.45
C TYR A 877 -21.89 13.85 -23.56
N ILE A 878 -20.81 13.67 -22.79
CA ILE A 878 -20.66 12.58 -21.83
C ILE A 878 -21.79 12.59 -20.80
N VAL A 879 -22.08 13.73 -20.19
CA VAL A 879 -23.16 13.88 -19.22
C VAL A 879 -24.52 13.55 -19.85
N THR A 880 -24.75 13.97 -21.10
CA THR A 880 -26.00 13.70 -21.82
C THR A 880 -26.16 12.21 -22.09
N GLU A 881 -25.14 11.55 -22.62
CA GLU A 881 -25.17 10.12 -22.94
C GLU A 881 -25.22 9.24 -21.68
N ARG A 882 -24.54 9.65 -20.60
CA ARG A 882 -24.67 9.01 -19.28
C ARG A 882 -26.11 9.05 -18.78
N ASN A 883 -26.75 10.21 -18.82
CA ASN A 883 -28.14 10.35 -18.41
C ASN A 883 -29.08 9.50 -19.26
N ASN A 884 -28.83 9.42 -20.57
CA ASN A 884 -29.56 8.56 -21.47
C ASN A 884 -29.42 7.08 -21.11
N ALA A 885 -28.20 6.64 -20.79
CA ALA A 885 -27.91 5.27 -20.38
C ALA A 885 -28.60 4.93 -19.04
N VAL A 886 -28.55 5.83 -18.07
CA VAL A 886 -29.23 5.67 -16.77
C VAL A 886 -30.73 5.61 -16.93
N ASN A 887 -31.33 6.51 -17.72
CA ASN A 887 -32.78 6.51 -18.03
C ASN A 887 -33.24 5.24 -18.76
N THR A 888 -32.39 4.72 -19.64
CA THR A 888 -32.67 3.47 -20.33
C THR A 888 -32.65 2.29 -19.34
N LEU A 889 -31.65 2.23 -18.49
CA LEU A 889 -31.55 1.21 -17.42
C LEU A 889 -32.75 1.30 -16.47
N ALA A 890 -33.10 2.51 -16.06
CA ALA A 890 -34.26 2.76 -15.18
C ALA A 890 -35.56 2.22 -15.80
N LYS A 891 -35.77 2.48 -17.10
CA LYS A 891 -36.95 2.01 -17.85
C LYS A 891 -36.95 0.51 -17.99
N ASP A 892 -35.81 -0.11 -18.36
CA ASP A 892 -35.70 -1.56 -18.58
C ASP A 892 -35.94 -2.37 -17.30
N GLU A 893 -35.52 -1.84 -16.16
CA GLU A 893 -35.62 -2.51 -14.86
C GLU A 893 -36.81 -1.99 -14.02
N ASP A 894 -37.59 -1.07 -14.58
CA ASP A 894 -38.74 -0.44 -13.91
C ASP A 894 -38.36 0.18 -12.55
N LEU A 895 -37.27 0.93 -12.55
CA LEU A 895 -36.76 1.67 -11.38
C LEU A 895 -36.84 3.16 -11.65
N GLU A 896 -36.83 3.95 -10.59
CA GLU A 896 -36.65 5.40 -10.73
C GLU A 896 -35.20 5.73 -11.07
N ALA A 897 -35.00 6.63 -12.04
CA ALA A 897 -33.67 7.09 -12.44
C ALA A 897 -32.94 7.79 -11.25
N SER A 898 -33.66 8.37 -10.32
CA SER A 898 -33.14 8.96 -9.07
C SER A 898 -32.35 7.96 -8.22
N VAL A 899 -32.82 6.71 -8.11
CA VAL A 899 -32.16 5.64 -7.36
C VAL A 899 -30.84 5.26 -8.00
N LEU A 900 -30.82 5.13 -9.34
CA LEU A 900 -29.61 4.78 -10.09
C LEU A 900 -28.58 5.92 -10.04
N ASN A 901 -29.03 7.17 -10.14
CA ASN A 901 -28.17 8.33 -10.01
C ASN A 901 -27.61 8.45 -8.58
N HIS A 902 -28.41 8.16 -7.55
CA HIS A 902 -27.92 8.13 -6.17
C HIS A 902 -26.84 7.05 -6.00
N TYR A 903 -27.05 5.84 -6.53
CA TYR A 903 -26.04 4.81 -6.51
C TYR A 903 -24.72 5.25 -7.19
N LEU A 904 -24.82 5.88 -8.37
CA LEU A 904 -23.65 6.36 -9.11
C LEU A 904 -22.93 7.48 -8.37
N SER A 905 -23.65 8.41 -7.76
CA SER A 905 -23.08 9.47 -6.94
C SER A 905 -22.38 8.95 -5.67
N GLU A 906 -22.99 7.98 -5.00
CA GLU A 906 -22.37 7.32 -3.83
C GLU A 906 -21.16 6.49 -4.25
N TYR A 907 -21.19 5.81 -5.40
CA TYR A 907 -20.04 5.11 -5.94
C TYR A 907 -18.89 6.08 -6.26
N GLU A 908 -19.16 7.21 -6.92
CA GLU A 908 -18.17 8.24 -7.23
C GLU A 908 -17.56 8.84 -5.96
N TYR A 909 -18.38 9.04 -4.93
CA TYR A 909 -17.95 9.60 -3.64
C TYR A 909 -17.12 8.60 -2.82
N LEU A 910 -17.57 7.34 -2.72
CA LEU A 910 -16.97 6.32 -1.83
C LEU A 910 -15.97 5.43 -2.54
N GLN A 911 -15.91 5.45 -3.87
CA GLN A 911 -15.17 4.51 -4.74
C GLN A 911 -15.44 3.03 -4.35
N LYS A 912 -16.68 2.77 -3.93
CA LYS A 912 -17.14 1.45 -3.45
C LYS A 912 -18.59 1.24 -3.80
N GLU A 913 -18.89 0.03 -4.28
CA GLU A 913 -20.27 -0.36 -4.56
C GLU A 913 -21.15 -0.31 -3.31
N GLN A 914 -22.36 0.22 -3.47
CA GLN A 914 -23.39 0.30 -2.44
C GLN A 914 -24.65 -0.47 -2.90
N PRO A 915 -24.58 -1.82 -2.94
CA PRO A 915 -25.68 -2.65 -3.45
C PRO A 915 -26.97 -2.47 -2.65
N GLU A 916 -26.87 -1.99 -1.41
CA GLU A 916 -27.98 -1.73 -0.49
C GLU A 916 -28.98 -0.72 -1.08
N ILE A 917 -28.49 0.29 -1.79
CA ILE A 917 -29.33 1.31 -2.45
C ILE A 917 -30.28 0.65 -3.47
N ILE A 918 -29.76 -0.24 -4.29
CA ILE A 918 -30.57 -0.97 -5.29
C ILE A 918 -31.43 -2.04 -4.62
N GLN A 919 -30.92 -2.71 -3.57
CA GLN A 919 -31.68 -3.70 -2.81
C GLN A 919 -32.92 -3.07 -2.15
N GLU A 920 -32.79 -1.84 -1.63
CA GLU A 920 -33.90 -1.13 -0.99
C GLU A 920 -34.99 -0.79 -2.01
N ALA A 921 -34.63 -0.25 -3.18
CA ALA A 921 -35.57 0.01 -4.26
C ALA A 921 -36.27 -1.28 -4.76
N LEU A 922 -35.55 -2.41 -4.75
CA LEU A 922 -36.13 -3.70 -5.11
C LEU A 922 -37.03 -4.32 -4.01
N LYS A 923 -36.96 -3.84 -2.75
CA LYS A 923 -37.88 -4.31 -1.69
C LYS A 923 -39.31 -3.89 -1.94
N GLU A 924 -39.54 -2.72 -2.53
CA GLU A 924 -40.85 -2.21 -2.86
C GLU A 924 -41.55 -3.00 -3.98
N LYS A 925 -40.77 -3.78 -4.74
CA LYS A 925 -41.31 -4.62 -5.80
C LYS A 925 -41.74 -5.99 -5.26
N HIS A 926 -42.95 -6.43 -5.56
CA HIS A 926 -43.51 -7.72 -5.15
C HIS A 926 -42.86 -8.92 -5.92
N LEU A 927 -41.54 -8.97 -5.96
CA LEU A 927 -40.78 -10.05 -6.60
C LEU A 927 -40.35 -11.10 -5.56
N GLY A 928 -40.40 -12.40 -5.93
CA GLY A 928 -39.82 -13.46 -5.09
C GLY A 928 -38.30 -13.33 -4.92
N LEU A 929 -37.75 -13.83 -3.81
CA LEU A 929 -36.35 -13.68 -3.41
C LEU A 929 -35.32 -14.01 -4.51
N ILE A 930 -35.53 -15.11 -5.24
CA ILE A 930 -34.64 -15.52 -6.33
C ILE A 930 -34.66 -14.50 -7.50
N LYS A 931 -35.85 -13.98 -7.84
CA LYS A 931 -36.00 -12.97 -8.90
C LYS A 931 -35.36 -11.64 -8.48
N LYS A 932 -35.48 -11.23 -7.19
CA LYS A 932 -34.81 -10.04 -6.66
C LYS A 932 -33.28 -10.13 -6.74
N ARG A 933 -32.70 -11.28 -6.38
CA ARG A 933 -31.24 -11.50 -6.49
C ARG A 933 -30.74 -11.44 -7.93
N LYS A 934 -31.48 -12.05 -8.87
CA LYS A 934 -31.13 -11.98 -10.30
C LYS A 934 -31.25 -10.56 -10.88
N ALA A 935 -32.28 -9.83 -10.50
CA ALA A 935 -32.46 -8.44 -10.89
C ALA A 935 -31.33 -7.55 -10.34
N LEU A 936 -31.00 -7.68 -9.06
CA LEU A 936 -29.90 -6.95 -8.43
C LEU A 936 -28.58 -7.20 -9.16
N ALA A 937 -28.21 -8.45 -9.41
CA ALA A 937 -26.96 -8.78 -10.10
C ALA A 937 -26.89 -8.15 -11.49
N ARG A 938 -27.99 -8.22 -12.26
CA ARG A 938 -28.07 -7.62 -13.60
C ARG A 938 -27.99 -6.10 -13.59
N ILE A 939 -28.65 -5.44 -12.62
CA ILE A 939 -28.62 -3.98 -12.48
C ILE A 939 -27.21 -3.53 -12.12
N LEU A 940 -26.56 -4.18 -11.14
CA LEU A 940 -25.20 -3.86 -10.73
C LEU A 940 -24.22 -4.05 -11.88
N ASP A 941 -24.36 -5.08 -12.68
CA ASP A 941 -23.49 -5.32 -13.83
C ASP A 941 -23.64 -4.22 -14.90
N ARG A 942 -24.86 -3.79 -15.18
CA ARG A 942 -25.12 -2.66 -16.09
C ARG A 942 -24.63 -1.33 -15.52
N LEU A 943 -24.72 -1.11 -14.21
CA LEU A 943 -24.18 0.07 -13.55
C LEU A 943 -22.64 0.09 -13.61
N ARG A 944 -21.99 -1.05 -13.44
CA ARG A 944 -20.52 -1.19 -13.66
C ARG A 944 -20.13 -0.83 -15.08
N SER A 945 -20.90 -1.27 -16.05
CA SER A 945 -20.67 -0.91 -17.46
C SER A 945 -20.84 0.60 -17.71
N ILE A 946 -21.83 1.23 -17.09
CA ILE A 946 -22.03 2.69 -17.16
C ILE A 946 -20.83 3.41 -16.52
N ILE A 947 -20.41 3.00 -15.33
CA ILE A 947 -19.23 3.58 -14.64
C ILE A 947 -17.99 3.46 -15.53
N LYS A 948 -17.72 2.27 -16.09
CA LYS A 948 -16.55 2.03 -16.94
C LYS A 948 -16.50 2.90 -18.20
N VAL A 949 -17.65 3.20 -18.80
CA VAL A 949 -17.74 3.98 -20.04
C VAL A 949 -17.72 5.49 -19.77
N PHE A 950 -18.41 5.95 -18.73
CA PHE A 950 -18.65 7.37 -18.49
C PHE A 950 -17.77 7.99 -17.39
N ASN A 951 -16.96 7.22 -16.68
CA ASN A 951 -15.94 7.77 -15.79
C ASN A 951 -14.69 8.11 -16.60
N TRP A 952 -14.38 9.42 -16.70
CA TRP A 952 -13.30 10.00 -17.52
C TRP A 952 -12.19 10.60 -16.64
N GLU A 953 -12.25 10.39 -15.32
CA GLU A 953 -11.21 10.82 -14.36
C GLU A 953 -10.14 9.78 -14.16
#